data_c3f4c97fc1043f99c388e092160beb1f
#
_entry.id   c3f4c97fc1043f99c388e092160beb1f
#
_cell.length_a   1.000
_cell.length_b   1.000
_cell.length_c   1.000
_cell.angle_alpha   90.00
_cell.angle_beta   90.00
_cell.angle_gamma   90.00
#
_symmetry.space_group_name_H-M   'P 1'
#
loop_
_entity.id
_entity.type
_entity.pdbx_description
1 polymer ?
#
loop_
_entity_poly.entity_id
_entity_poly.type
_entity_poly.pdbx_seq_one_letter_code
_entity_poly.pdbx_strand_id
1 'polypeptide(L)'
;MLNSILNFIIRKPVWSLIAFLIIVCTSAIQIQNFSLDASSESLSLEGDNNLELYFATQETFGSDESLVISYSVNNGTVLSKDHLTSLRSLRDDLLELEGVSSVTSILDVSLFQSPPLSLVELVSDVYTIENGKADRSLIAKEFKNSPLYANNLVSEDLKTTALLIPLATDDPRILIDDELLEILIKNIRMTMDAYRDNASLYLGGVPMIRNDVIDFIKSDLVVFSLAVILTMSIMLTILFRQIRWVLIPITISIIGALFMTGLISSIGWKVTVISANFFSLLLVMTLSVIIHLVVRYREISSQHLEQNNSETIRQTLNQMVRPCLYTVLTTIAAFASLTASQVQPVIDFGLMMSIGVTVAFILSFIGFAIVMMLLKKPKPLREYKKNLILQKLALLSDKKGQSILLGFLIIALVSIFGLSKLSVENSFINYFKKNTEIYQGLNFIDKELGGTIPLEIVFNDFASAYWADAGLREEFHDVHNYLDKIPSIGKVLSIDTFMQVLKESNDGKAPNGFLLILGKNNMPDFAKSQVLRPHISDETDQIRIVARVKETTSDLKRNELILDIKKSLVEDFYFDEDDFYFTGTFSLYNNLLQSLFASQIQTIFTVFTIIFVLFLIVFRSISIALIAVIPNILPSLIILGVMGFAGIPLDIMTITIAAIAIGIGIDNAIHYISRFKAELLLDGDFIMSMYRAHNSIGVSMFYTATTVAIGFLVLILSNFIPSIYFGIFMAIAMLSAVIVNLTLLPKLLLIFKPRMSKKVL
;
A
#
# COMPACT_ATOMS: atom_id res chain seq x y z
N MET A 1 -1.68 37.04 16.93
CA MET A 1 -2.75 36.45 16.12
C MET A 1 -3.64 35.50 16.92
N LEU A 2 -3.13 34.44 17.55
CA LEU A 2 -3.94 33.45 18.32
C LEU A 2 -4.78 34.11 19.42
N ASN A 3 -4.19 34.99 20.27
CA ASN A 3 -4.92 35.69 21.31
C ASN A 3 -6.05 36.58 20.75
N SER A 4 -5.89 37.16 19.56
CA SER A 4 -6.94 37.94 18.92
C SER A 4 -8.10 37.09 18.46
N ILE A 5 -7.82 35.90 17.86
CA ILE A 5 -8.82 34.90 17.45
C ILE A 5 -9.57 34.37 18.70
N LEU A 6 -8.85 33.97 19.74
CA LEU A 6 -9.46 33.52 21.00
C LEU A 6 -10.36 34.58 21.65
N ASN A 7 -9.90 35.84 21.68
CA ASN A 7 -10.72 36.94 22.20
C ASN A 7 -11.98 37.16 21.35
N PHE A 8 -11.90 37.00 20.02
CA PHE A 8 -13.06 37.07 19.16
C PHE A 8 -14.06 35.94 19.44
N ILE A 9 -13.57 34.68 19.54
CA ILE A 9 -14.42 33.54 19.86
C ILE A 9 -15.12 33.69 21.21
N ILE A 10 -14.39 34.17 22.23
CA ILE A 10 -14.95 34.39 23.57
C ILE A 10 -16.03 35.47 23.56
N ARG A 11 -15.83 36.56 22.77
CA ARG A 11 -16.77 37.67 22.70
C ARG A 11 -18.00 37.39 21.82
N LYS A 12 -17.83 36.62 20.73
CA LYS A 12 -18.87 36.36 19.72
C LYS A 12 -18.94 34.86 19.30
N PRO A 13 -19.26 33.94 20.24
CA PRO A 13 -19.16 32.52 19.98
C PRO A 13 -20.10 32.02 18.86
N VAL A 14 -21.30 32.61 18.73
CA VAL A 14 -22.28 32.25 17.69
C VAL A 14 -21.77 32.64 16.30
N TRP A 15 -21.23 33.83 16.14
CA TRP A 15 -20.65 34.27 14.86
C TRP A 15 -19.42 33.42 14.49
N SER A 16 -18.61 33.04 15.49
CA SER A 16 -17.49 32.15 15.29
C SER A 16 -17.94 30.75 14.84
N LEU A 17 -19.05 30.23 15.39
CA LEU A 17 -19.64 28.97 14.94
C LEU A 17 -20.13 29.07 13.50
N ILE A 18 -20.84 30.14 13.15
CA ILE A 18 -21.33 30.33 11.76
C ILE A 18 -20.17 30.38 10.78
N ALA A 19 -19.12 31.17 11.07
CA ALA A 19 -17.92 31.25 10.21
C ALA A 19 -17.23 29.89 10.10
N PHE A 20 -17.10 29.16 11.20
CA PHE A 20 -16.51 27.83 11.24
C PHE A 20 -17.30 26.83 10.38
N LEU A 21 -18.63 26.82 10.50
CA LEU A 21 -19.50 25.95 9.70
C LEU A 21 -19.47 26.32 8.21
N ILE A 22 -19.45 27.60 7.85
CA ILE A 22 -19.32 28.02 6.43
C ILE A 22 -18.03 27.45 5.83
N ILE A 23 -16.89 27.60 6.52
CA ILE A 23 -15.60 27.11 6.05
C ILE A 23 -15.63 25.58 5.88
N VAL A 24 -16.23 24.86 6.83
CA VAL A 24 -16.36 23.39 6.75
C VAL A 24 -17.31 22.97 5.62
N CYS A 25 -18.46 23.64 5.48
CA CYS A 25 -19.42 23.31 4.42
C CYS A 25 -18.86 23.58 3.02
N THR A 26 -18.12 24.69 2.82
CA THR A 26 -17.48 24.96 1.52
C THR A 26 -16.45 23.91 1.17
N SER A 27 -15.67 23.42 2.15
CA SER A 27 -14.76 22.31 1.93
C SER A 27 -15.50 21.00 1.65
N ALA A 28 -16.60 20.73 2.39
CA ALA A 28 -17.37 19.50 2.23
C ALA A 28 -18.03 19.37 0.83
N ILE A 29 -18.41 20.48 0.20
CA ILE A 29 -18.95 20.47 -1.17
C ILE A 29 -17.91 19.91 -2.16
N GLN A 30 -16.61 20.14 -1.93
CA GLN A 30 -15.55 19.67 -2.81
C GLN A 30 -15.30 18.15 -2.72
N ILE A 31 -15.89 17.45 -1.74
CA ILE A 31 -15.77 15.98 -1.59
C ILE A 31 -16.33 15.25 -2.83
N GLN A 32 -17.22 15.89 -3.59
CA GLN A 32 -17.72 15.34 -4.85
C GLN A 32 -16.61 15.07 -5.89
N ASN A 33 -15.51 15.80 -5.79
CA ASN A 33 -14.35 15.66 -6.68
C ASN A 33 -13.28 14.71 -6.08
N PHE A 34 -13.63 13.94 -5.06
CA PHE A 34 -12.71 12.99 -4.43
C PHE A 34 -12.41 11.84 -5.37
N SER A 35 -11.13 11.60 -5.67
CA SER A 35 -10.69 10.55 -6.56
C SER A 35 -9.65 9.66 -5.91
N LEU A 36 -9.70 8.38 -6.27
CA LEU A 36 -8.75 7.35 -5.86
C LEU A 36 -7.84 7.04 -7.05
N ASP A 37 -6.64 6.53 -6.77
CA ASP A 37 -5.71 6.07 -7.78
C ASP A 37 -5.07 4.75 -7.31
N ALA A 38 -5.34 3.69 -8.07
CA ALA A 38 -4.74 2.37 -7.89
C ALA A 38 -4.08 1.87 -9.18
N SER A 39 -3.73 2.80 -10.09
CA SER A 39 -3.01 2.47 -11.32
C SER A 39 -1.60 1.94 -11.02
N SER A 40 -1.02 1.20 -11.97
CA SER A 40 0.37 0.75 -11.89
C SER A 40 1.35 1.94 -11.81
N GLU A 41 0.99 3.07 -12.44
CA GLU A 41 1.73 4.33 -12.38
C GLU A 41 1.80 4.90 -10.95
N SER A 42 0.72 4.74 -10.17
CA SER A 42 0.67 5.20 -8.78
C SER A 42 1.63 4.44 -7.85
N LEU A 43 2.21 3.33 -8.31
CA LEU A 43 3.23 2.55 -7.60
C LEU A 43 4.66 2.83 -8.10
N SER A 44 4.84 3.81 -8.99
CA SER A 44 6.14 4.15 -9.58
C SER A 44 7.06 4.91 -8.64
N LEU A 45 8.33 4.94 -8.98
CA LEU A 45 9.34 5.78 -8.35
C LEU A 45 9.36 7.17 -9.01
N GLU A 46 9.74 8.19 -8.26
CA GLU A 46 9.91 9.53 -8.81
C GLU A 46 11.06 9.54 -9.82
N GLY A 47 10.77 9.88 -11.08
CA GLY A 47 11.78 9.93 -12.16
C GLY A 47 12.33 8.56 -12.57
N ASP A 48 11.51 7.49 -12.54
CA ASP A 48 11.92 6.13 -12.87
C ASP A 48 12.09 5.94 -14.40
N ASN A 49 13.32 5.85 -14.86
CA ASN A 49 13.63 5.51 -16.24
C ASN A 49 13.03 4.15 -16.67
N ASN A 50 12.84 3.20 -15.73
CA ASN A 50 12.25 1.91 -16.05
C ASN A 50 10.74 2.01 -16.36
N LEU A 51 10.07 3.02 -15.81
CA LEU A 51 8.68 3.31 -16.16
C LEU A 51 8.58 3.85 -17.61
N GLU A 52 9.51 4.71 -18.01
CA GLU A 52 9.58 5.20 -19.40
C GLU A 52 9.86 4.05 -20.37
N LEU A 53 10.79 3.16 -20.02
CA LEU A 53 11.09 1.95 -20.82
C LEU A 53 9.87 1.01 -20.88
N TYR A 54 9.12 0.86 -19.80
CA TYR A 54 7.90 0.05 -19.76
C TYR A 54 6.85 0.59 -20.74
N PHE A 55 6.58 1.90 -20.72
CA PHE A 55 5.61 2.50 -21.66
C PHE A 55 6.11 2.44 -23.12
N ALA A 56 7.38 2.69 -23.37
CA ALA A 56 7.96 2.56 -24.71
C ALA A 56 7.84 1.12 -25.24
N THR A 57 8.02 0.13 -24.35
CA THR A 57 7.85 -1.28 -24.71
C THR A 57 6.40 -1.61 -25.02
N GLN A 58 5.44 -1.07 -24.26
CA GLN A 58 4.01 -1.25 -24.52
C GLN A 58 3.58 -0.56 -25.83
N GLU A 59 4.13 0.59 -26.15
CA GLU A 59 3.87 1.27 -27.43
C GLU A 59 4.39 0.45 -28.61
N THR A 60 5.58 -0.14 -28.46
CA THR A 60 6.23 -0.94 -29.52
C THR A 60 5.54 -2.29 -29.74
N PHE A 61 5.27 -3.02 -28.68
CA PHE A 61 4.84 -4.45 -28.76
C PHE A 61 3.37 -4.68 -28.40
N GLY A 62 2.66 -3.65 -28.00
CA GLY A 62 1.28 -3.71 -27.52
C GLY A 62 1.18 -3.81 -25.99
N SER A 63 0.03 -3.38 -25.46
CA SER A 63 -0.26 -3.43 -24.03
C SER A 63 -0.63 -4.86 -23.60
N ASP A 64 -0.14 -5.29 -22.44
CA ASP A 64 -0.53 -6.55 -21.80
C ASP A 64 -1.79 -6.40 -20.91
N GLU A 65 -2.48 -5.25 -20.99
CA GLU A 65 -3.69 -4.98 -20.21
C GLU A 65 -4.89 -5.78 -20.72
N SER A 66 -4.95 -7.02 -20.27
CA SER A 66 -6.05 -7.95 -20.59
C SER A 66 -6.72 -8.45 -19.32
N LEU A 67 -8.02 -8.67 -19.39
CA LEU A 67 -8.72 -9.50 -18.42
C LEU A 67 -8.56 -10.96 -18.81
N VAL A 68 -8.37 -11.82 -17.82
CA VAL A 68 -8.18 -13.26 -18.01
C VAL A 68 -9.26 -13.99 -17.21
N ILE A 69 -10.12 -14.74 -17.89
CA ILE A 69 -11.07 -15.63 -17.23
C ILE A 69 -10.51 -17.05 -17.33
N SER A 70 -10.21 -17.68 -16.19
CA SER A 70 -9.90 -19.10 -16.15
C SER A 70 -11.20 -19.90 -16.05
N TYR A 71 -11.38 -20.85 -16.96
CA TYR A 71 -12.50 -21.78 -17.00
C TYR A 71 -11.97 -23.18 -16.70
N SER A 72 -12.28 -23.71 -15.51
CA SER A 72 -11.79 -25.03 -15.06
C SER A 72 -12.93 -26.01 -14.85
N VAL A 73 -12.86 -27.15 -15.51
CA VAL A 73 -13.91 -28.16 -15.47
C VAL A 73 -13.70 -29.12 -14.29
N ASN A 74 -14.79 -29.47 -13.63
CA ASN A 74 -14.77 -30.40 -12.49
C ASN A 74 -14.57 -31.84 -12.92
N ASN A 75 -15.07 -32.22 -14.12
CA ASN A 75 -15.03 -33.56 -14.64
C ASN A 75 -14.69 -33.56 -16.15
N GLY A 76 -13.84 -34.48 -16.58
CA GLY A 76 -13.45 -34.58 -17.99
C GLY A 76 -12.38 -33.58 -18.40
N THR A 77 -12.45 -33.09 -19.63
CA THR A 77 -11.53 -32.07 -20.18
C THR A 77 -12.32 -30.91 -20.79
N VAL A 78 -11.69 -29.75 -20.92
CA VAL A 78 -12.29 -28.57 -21.59
C VAL A 78 -12.67 -28.84 -23.07
N LEU A 79 -12.09 -29.88 -23.69
CA LEU A 79 -12.35 -30.26 -25.05
C LEU A 79 -13.58 -31.17 -25.21
N SER A 80 -14.26 -31.58 -24.16
CA SER A 80 -15.51 -32.35 -24.25
C SER A 80 -16.61 -31.50 -24.90
N LYS A 81 -17.55 -32.17 -25.60
CA LYS A 81 -18.60 -31.48 -26.36
C LYS A 81 -19.42 -30.51 -25.50
N ASP A 82 -19.76 -30.93 -24.29
CA ASP A 82 -20.61 -30.14 -23.40
C ASP A 82 -19.86 -28.88 -22.89
N HIS A 83 -18.60 -29.05 -22.53
CA HIS A 83 -17.76 -27.93 -22.08
C HIS A 83 -17.42 -26.96 -23.22
N LEU A 84 -17.14 -27.44 -24.44
CA LEU A 84 -16.96 -26.58 -25.61
C LEU A 84 -18.24 -25.79 -25.94
N THR A 85 -19.42 -26.38 -25.75
CA THR A 85 -20.68 -25.66 -25.94
C THR A 85 -20.87 -24.59 -24.89
N SER A 86 -20.63 -24.92 -23.62
CA SER A 86 -20.69 -23.94 -22.52
C SER A 86 -19.68 -22.80 -22.69
N LEU A 87 -18.45 -23.14 -23.10
CA LEU A 87 -17.40 -22.16 -23.36
C LEU A 87 -17.76 -21.21 -24.53
N ARG A 88 -18.38 -21.74 -25.58
CA ARG A 88 -18.88 -20.95 -26.70
C ARG A 88 -19.97 -19.97 -26.25
N SER A 89 -20.95 -20.45 -25.49
CA SER A 89 -22.00 -19.57 -24.96
C SER A 89 -21.43 -18.48 -24.04
N LEU A 90 -20.51 -18.85 -23.16
CA LEU A 90 -19.83 -17.86 -22.31
C LEU A 90 -19.07 -16.81 -23.13
N ARG A 91 -18.31 -17.23 -24.15
CA ARG A 91 -17.58 -16.29 -25.03
C ARG A 91 -18.55 -15.37 -25.77
N ASP A 92 -19.65 -15.92 -26.34
CA ASP A 92 -20.62 -15.15 -27.10
C ASP A 92 -21.36 -14.14 -26.18
N ASP A 93 -21.76 -14.52 -24.97
CA ASP A 93 -22.36 -13.64 -23.99
C ASP A 93 -21.38 -12.54 -23.54
N LEU A 94 -20.08 -12.83 -23.42
CA LEU A 94 -19.07 -11.83 -23.11
C LEU A 94 -18.87 -10.82 -24.25
N LEU A 95 -18.96 -11.27 -25.51
CA LEU A 95 -18.87 -10.40 -26.68
C LEU A 95 -20.06 -9.44 -26.82
N GLU A 96 -21.21 -9.74 -26.21
CA GLU A 96 -22.37 -8.86 -26.17
C GLU A 96 -22.24 -7.70 -25.17
N LEU A 97 -21.24 -7.75 -24.28
CA LEU A 97 -21.02 -6.72 -23.28
C LEU A 97 -20.40 -5.46 -23.90
N GLU A 98 -20.95 -4.31 -23.55
CA GLU A 98 -20.36 -3.02 -23.93
C GLU A 98 -18.95 -2.87 -23.37
N GLY A 99 -17.97 -2.59 -24.22
CA GLY A 99 -16.56 -2.46 -23.88
C GLY A 99 -15.73 -3.74 -24.10
N VAL A 100 -16.34 -4.84 -24.59
CA VAL A 100 -15.64 -6.05 -25.00
C VAL A 100 -15.65 -6.15 -26.52
N SER A 101 -14.50 -5.92 -27.14
CA SER A 101 -14.35 -5.97 -28.60
C SER A 101 -13.98 -7.35 -29.12
N SER A 102 -13.26 -8.11 -28.34
CA SER A 102 -12.84 -9.46 -28.70
C SER A 102 -12.64 -10.33 -27.46
N VAL A 103 -12.86 -11.64 -27.63
CA VAL A 103 -12.57 -12.66 -26.63
C VAL A 103 -11.80 -13.78 -27.32
N THR A 104 -10.57 -14.00 -26.91
CA THR A 104 -9.74 -15.08 -27.44
C THR A 104 -9.81 -16.30 -26.52
N SER A 105 -10.14 -17.44 -27.05
CA SER A 105 -10.26 -18.72 -26.33
C SER A 105 -9.69 -19.89 -27.16
N ILE A 106 -9.71 -21.10 -26.61
CA ILE A 106 -9.34 -22.32 -27.37
C ILE A 106 -10.21 -22.57 -28.62
N LEU A 107 -11.38 -21.89 -28.70
CA LEU A 107 -12.26 -22.00 -29.89
C LEU A 107 -11.70 -21.25 -31.09
N ASP A 108 -11.00 -20.15 -30.85
CA ASP A 108 -10.65 -19.10 -31.80
C ASP A 108 -9.20 -19.15 -32.26
N VAL A 109 -8.32 -19.77 -31.46
CA VAL A 109 -6.88 -19.82 -31.77
C VAL A 109 -6.54 -20.73 -32.93
N SER A 110 -5.49 -20.38 -33.67
CA SER A 110 -5.02 -21.10 -34.83
C SER A 110 -4.38 -22.43 -34.45
N LEU A 111 -4.86 -23.52 -35.02
CA LEU A 111 -4.30 -24.86 -34.85
C LEU A 111 -3.40 -25.20 -36.05
N PHE A 112 -2.15 -25.55 -35.77
CA PHE A 112 -1.11 -25.75 -36.78
C PHE A 112 -0.80 -27.22 -37.04
N GLN A 113 -1.20 -28.09 -36.09
CA GLN A 113 -0.91 -29.52 -36.13
C GLN A 113 -2.20 -30.41 -36.10
N SER A 114 -3.34 -29.84 -36.31
CA SER A 114 -4.63 -30.52 -36.26
C SER A 114 -5.48 -30.29 -37.52
N PRO A 115 -5.11 -30.86 -38.69
CA PRO A 115 -3.93 -31.67 -39.06
C PRO A 115 -2.65 -30.85 -39.22
N PRO A 116 -1.45 -31.50 -39.31
CA PRO A 116 -0.19 -30.80 -39.57
C PRO A 116 -0.29 -30.04 -40.91
N LEU A 117 -0.04 -28.73 -40.84
CA LEU A 117 -0.08 -27.82 -41.97
C LEU A 117 1.32 -27.65 -42.55
N SER A 118 1.44 -27.62 -43.88
CA SER A 118 2.68 -27.21 -44.54
C SER A 118 2.96 -25.73 -44.39
N LEU A 119 4.22 -25.30 -44.52
CA LEU A 119 4.62 -23.87 -44.39
C LEU A 119 3.81 -22.94 -45.32
N VAL A 120 3.33 -23.42 -46.47
CA VAL A 120 2.51 -22.64 -47.40
C VAL A 120 1.07 -22.52 -46.90
N GLU A 121 0.52 -23.56 -46.31
CA GLU A 121 -0.83 -23.58 -45.74
C GLU A 121 -0.91 -22.74 -44.46
N LEU A 122 0.15 -22.68 -43.67
CA LEU A 122 0.23 -21.82 -42.49
C LEU A 122 -0.01 -20.34 -42.81
N VAL A 123 0.31 -19.91 -44.01
CA VAL A 123 0.14 -18.52 -44.47
C VAL A 123 -1.24 -18.29 -45.12
N SER A 124 -1.90 -19.32 -45.59
CA SER A 124 -3.13 -19.22 -46.40
C SER A 124 -4.41 -19.66 -45.71
N ASP A 125 -4.36 -20.63 -44.81
CA ASP A 125 -5.54 -21.25 -44.19
C ASP A 125 -5.38 -21.33 -42.67
N VAL A 126 -6.36 -20.80 -41.94
CA VAL A 126 -6.40 -20.87 -40.47
C VAL A 126 -7.39 -21.98 -40.09
N TYR A 127 -6.92 -22.96 -39.30
CA TYR A 127 -7.74 -24.01 -38.71
C TYR A 127 -8.03 -23.66 -37.26
N THR A 128 -9.29 -23.63 -36.86
CA THR A 128 -9.73 -23.40 -35.48
C THR A 128 -10.77 -24.44 -35.09
N ILE A 129 -11.06 -24.61 -33.80
CA ILE A 129 -12.19 -25.46 -33.38
C ILE A 129 -13.49 -24.88 -33.91
N GLU A 130 -13.63 -23.57 -33.95
CA GLU A 130 -14.85 -22.87 -34.33
C GLU A 130 -15.20 -23.05 -35.82
N ASN A 131 -14.23 -22.95 -36.72
CA ASN A 131 -14.48 -23.11 -38.15
C ASN A 131 -14.67 -24.59 -38.61
N GLY A 132 -14.45 -25.54 -37.68
CA GLY A 132 -14.69 -26.95 -37.90
C GLY A 132 -13.73 -27.65 -38.89
N LYS A 133 -12.67 -26.97 -39.32
CA LYS A 133 -11.64 -27.52 -40.21
C LYS A 133 -10.63 -28.39 -39.46
N ALA A 134 -10.50 -28.21 -38.13
CA ALA A 134 -9.53 -28.89 -37.28
C ALA A 134 -9.91 -30.41 -37.10
N ASP A 135 -8.90 -31.26 -37.10
CA ASP A 135 -9.05 -32.67 -36.77
C ASP A 135 -9.17 -32.88 -35.27
N ARG A 136 -10.38 -33.19 -34.81
CA ARG A 136 -10.71 -33.39 -33.39
C ARG A 136 -9.86 -34.44 -32.69
N SER A 137 -9.33 -35.41 -33.37
CA SER A 137 -8.48 -36.46 -32.79
C SER A 137 -7.09 -35.94 -32.41
N LEU A 138 -6.64 -34.88 -33.05
CA LEU A 138 -5.31 -34.29 -32.89
C LEU A 138 -5.30 -33.07 -31.97
N ILE A 139 -6.44 -32.37 -31.82
CA ILE A 139 -6.57 -31.14 -31.03
C ILE A 139 -6.02 -31.27 -29.60
N ALA A 140 -6.39 -32.37 -28.91
CA ALA A 140 -5.92 -32.58 -27.53
C ALA A 140 -4.39 -32.74 -27.44
N LYS A 141 -3.78 -33.36 -28.44
CA LYS A 141 -2.32 -33.53 -28.52
C LYS A 141 -1.64 -32.19 -28.80
N GLU A 142 -2.23 -31.40 -29.70
CA GLU A 142 -1.68 -30.09 -30.03
C GLU A 142 -1.72 -29.13 -28.81
N PHE A 143 -2.87 -28.98 -28.15
CA PHE A 143 -2.96 -28.11 -26.97
C PHE A 143 -2.03 -28.55 -25.84
N LYS A 144 -1.80 -29.84 -25.66
CA LYS A 144 -0.90 -30.35 -24.62
C LYS A 144 0.58 -30.10 -24.91
N ASN A 145 0.97 -30.17 -26.19
CA ASN A 145 2.39 -30.15 -26.59
C ASN A 145 2.81 -28.83 -27.24
N SER A 146 1.87 -28.01 -27.74
CA SER A 146 2.20 -26.80 -28.45
C SER A 146 2.92 -25.78 -27.55
N PRO A 147 4.06 -25.26 -27.96
CA PRO A 147 4.75 -24.22 -27.22
C PRO A 147 3.94 -22.92 -27.10
N LEU A 148 2.94 -22.70 -27.96
CA LEU A 148 2.05 -21.52 -27.90
C LEU A 148 0.96 -21.65 -26.82
N TYR A 149 0.40 -22.85 -26.62
CA TYR A 149 -0.85 -23.05 -25.88
C TYR A 149 -0.67 -23.74 -24.53
N ALA A 150 0.27 -24.68 -24.42
CA ALA A 150 0.51 -25.43 -23.19
C ALA A 150 1.02 -24.49 -22.09
N ASN A 151 0.40 -24.56 -20.91
CA ASN A 151 0.71 -23.69 -19.76
C ASN A 151 0.57 -22.17 -20.05
N ASN A 152 -0.20 -21.82 -21.06
CA ASN A 152 -0.52 -20.43 -21.41
C ASN A 152 -2.02 -20.24 -21.57
N LEU A 153 -2.61 -20.94 -22.54
CA LEU A 153 -4.05 -20.92 -22.81
C LEU A 153 -4.77 -22.14 -22.21
N VAL A 154 -4.05 -23.23 -22.06
CA VAL A 154 -4.60 -24.52 -21.54
C VAL A 154 -3.61 -25.13 -20.55
N SER A 155 -4.13 -25.69 -19.44
CA SER A 155 -3.33 -26.45 -18.47
C SER A 155 -2.85 -27.80 -19.04
N GLU A 156 -1.77 -28.36 -18.49
CA GLU A 156 -1.19 -29.63 -18.92
C GLU A 156 -2.18 -30.81 -18.89
N ASP A 157 -3.10 -30.78 -17.93
CA ASP A 157 -4.13 -31.83 -17.75
C ASP A 157 -5.38 -31.60 -18.61
N LEU A 158 -5.43 -30.53 -19.42
CA LEU A 158 -6.55 -30.10 -20.23
C LEU A 158 -7.86 -29.87 -19.46
N LYS A 159 -7.77 -29.56 -18.17
CA LYS A 159 -8.95 -29.23 -17.33
C LYS A 159 -9.24 -27.76 -17.25
N THR A 160 -8.24 -26.93 -17.45
CA THR A 160 -8.37 -25.48 -17.34
C THR A 160 -8.02 -24.81 -18.67
N THR A 161 -8.81 -23.82 -19.06
CA THR A 161 -8.51 -22.95 -20.20
C THR A 161 -8.71 -21.49 -19.83
N ALA A 162 -8.02 -20.60 -20.52
CA ALA A 162 -8.20 -19.15 -20.41
C ALA A 162 -9.11 -18.61 -21.50
N LEU A 163 -9.90 -17.58 -21.16
CA LEU A 163 -10.47 -16.63 -22.11
C LEU A 163 -9.78 -15.30 -21.86
N LEU A 164 -9.19 -14.73 -22.91
CA LEU A 164 -8.47 -13.47 -22.87
C LEU A 164 -9.34 -12.37 -23.45
N ILE A 165 -9.51 -11.27 -22.71
CA ILE A 165 -10.31 -10.11 -23.09
C ILE A 165 -9.38 -8.89 -23.09
N PRO A 166 -8.79 -8.53 -24.25
CA PRO A 166 -7.98 -7.33 -24.36
C PRO A 166 -8.86 -6.07 -24.23
N LEU A 167 -8.45 -5.10 -23.40
CA LEU A 167 -9.21 -3.88 -23.16
C LEU A 167 -8.74 -2.68 -24.02
N ALA A 168 -7.61 -2.80 -24.70
CA ALA A 168 -6.91 -1.64 -25.28
C ALA A 168 -7.37 -1.19 -26.67
N THR A 169 -8.31 -1.89 -27.35
CA THR A 169 -8.44 -1.73 -28.81
C THR A 169 -9.52 -0.78 -29.27
N ASP A 170 -10.69 -0.75 -28.67
CA ASP A 170 -11.82 0.00 -29.25
C ASP A 170 -12.30 1.20 -28.44
N ASP A 171 -12.16 1.20 -27.13
CA ASP A 171 -12.48 2.36 -26.29
C ASP A 171 -11.39 2.61 -25.23
N PRO A 172 -10.38 3.43 -25.55
CA PRO A 172 -9.31 3.76 -24.61
C PRO A 172 -9.81 4.39 -23.30
N ARG A 173 -11.05 4.90 -23.28
CA ARG A 173 -11.65 5.50 -22.08
C ARG A 173 -11.85 4.46 -20.96
N ILE A 174 -12.07 3.19 -21.29
CA ILE A 174 -12.24 2.11 -20.28
C ILE A 174 -10.98 1.95 -19.40
N LEU A 175 -9.79 2.18 -19.98
CA LEU A 175 -8.54 2.13 -19.23
C LEU A 175 -8.28 3.36 -18.36
N ILE A 176 -8.91 4.48 -18.69
CA ILE A 176 -8.71 5.78 -18.02
C ILE A 176 -9.81 6.05 -17.00
N ASP A 177 -11.04 5.61 -17.28
CA ASP A 177 -12.24 5.86 -16.47
C ASP A 177 -12.54 4.68 -15.53
N ASP A 178 -12.29 4.87 -14.26
CA ASP A 178 -12.51 3.85 -13.23
C ASP A 178 -13.99 3.42 -13.10
N GLU A 179 -14.95 4.32 -13.42
CA GLU A 179 -16.38 4.01 -13.35
C GLU A 179 -16.79 3.06 -14.49
N LEU A 180 -16.29 3.31 -15.71
CA LEU A 180 -16.54 2.42 -16.85
C LEU A 180 -15.91 1.05 -16.63
N LEU A 181 -14.70 1.00 -16.09
CA LEU A 181 -14.02 -0.26 -15.76
C LEU A 181 -14.78 -1.04 -14.69
N GLU A 182 -15.28 -0.37 -13.63
CA GLU A 182 -16.08 -0.99 -12.57
C GLU A 182 -17.36 -1.63 -13.15
N ILE A 183 -18.06 -0.91 -14.03
CA ILE A 183 -19.28 -1.41 -14.69
C ILE A 183 -18.96 -2.63 -15.56
N LEU A 184 -17.90 -2.57 -16.36
CA LEU A 184 -17.48 -3.68 -17.23
C LEU A 184 -17.14 -4.93 -16.41
N ILE A 185 -16.29 -4.81 -15.38
CA ILE A 185 -15.88 -5.94 -14.53
C ILE A 185 -17.08 -6.54 -13.81
N LYS A 186 -18.00 -5.72 -13.34
CA LYS A 186 -19.25 -6.19 -12.71
C LYS A 186 -20.10 -6.99 -13.70
N ASN A 187 -20.25 -6.51 -14.93
CA ASN A 187 -21.02 -7.21 -15.97
C ASN A 187 -20.36 -8.54 -16.34
N ILE A 188 -19.04 -8.56 -16.50
CA ILE A 188 -18.27 -9.79 -16.74
C ILE A 188 -18.53 -10.80 -15.61
N ARG A 189 -18.44 -10.39 -14.34
CA ARG A 189 -18.70 -11.26 -13.19
C ARG A 189 -20.13 -11.80 -13.20
N MET A 190 -21.12 -10.98 -13.51
CA MET A 190 -22.53 -11.40 -13.62
C MET A 190 -22.70 -12.45 -14.73
N THR A 191 -22.04 -12.26 -15.88
CA THR A 191 -22.04 -13.24 -16.96
C THR A 191 -21.36 -14.54 -16.53
N MET A 192 -20.19 -14.47 -15.88
CA MET A 192 -19.49 -15.65 -15.34
C MET A 192 -20.36 -16.44 -14.35
N ASP A 193 -21.13 -15.79 -13.52
CA ASP A 193 -21.95 -16.42 -12.48
C ASP A 193 -23.00 -17.39 -13.06
N ALA A 194 -23.49 -17.14 -14.28
CA ALA A 194 -24.42 -18.03 -14.98
C ALA A 194 -23.79 -19.38 -15.40
N TYR A 195 -22.44 -19.45 -15.40
CA TYR A 195 -21.71 -20.66 -15.88
C TYR A 195 -20.99 -21.40 -14.74
N ARG A 196 -21.08 -20.93 -13.48
CA ARG A 196 -20.39 -21.54 -12.32
C ARG A 196 -20.90 -22.95 -11.96
N ASP A 197 -22.09 -23.33 -12.39
CA ASP A 197 -22.61 -24.68 -12.15
C ASP A 197 -21.84 -25.74 -12.96
N ASN A 198 -21.28 -25.36 -14.11
CA ASN A 198 -20.57 -26.23 -15.02
C ASN A 198 -19.07 -26.25 -14.86
N ALA A 199 -18.49 -25.14 -14.32
CA ALA A 199 -17.05 -24.94 -14.17
C ALA A 199 -16.72 -24.01 -13.03
N SER A 200 -15.51 -24.13 -12.50
CA SER A 200 -14.93 -23.13 -11.61
C SER A 200 -14.36 -21.99 -12.44
N LEU A 201 -14.88 -20.79 -12.23
CA LEU A 201 -14.48 -19.58 -12.98
C LEU A 201 -13.80 -18.58 -12.05
N TYR A 202 -12.65 -18.08 -12.48
CA TYR A 202 -11.92 -17.01 -11.78
C TYR A 202 -11.54 -15.92 -12.78
N LEU A 203 -11.74 -14.67 -12.35
CA LEU A 203 -11.29 -13.51 -13.10
C LEU A 203 -9.91 -13.08 -12.61
N GLY A 204 -9.04 -12.66 -13.52
CA GLY A 204 -7.71 -12.13 -13.28
C GLY A 204 -7.35 -11.03 -14.28
N GLY A 205 -6.13 -10.54 -14.19
CA GLY A 205 -5.62 -9.47 -15.03
C GLY A 205 -5.44 -8.13 -14.27
N VAL A 206 -4.52 -7.31 -14.75
CA VAL A 206 -4.17 -6.02 -14.11
C VAL A 206 -5.38 -5.08 -13.96
N PRO A 207 -6.27 -4.94 -14.97
CA PRO A 207 -7.45 -4.09 -14.82
C PRO A 207 -8.40 -4.54 -13.71
N MET A 208 -8.59 -5.85 -13.54
CA MET A 208 -9.41 -6.40 -12.46
C MET A 208 -8.78 -6.12 -11.08
N ILE A 209 -7.46 -6.29 -10.97
CA ILE A 209 -6.73 -5.99 -9.73
C ILE A 209 -6.91 -4.52 -9.35
N ARG A 210 -6.74 -3.61 -10.31
CA ARG A 210 -6.94 -2.17 -10.11
C ARG A 210 -8.35 -1.87 -9.58
N ASN A 211 -9.37 -2.42 -10.22
CA ASN A 211 -10.76 -2.24 -9.81
C ASN A 211 -11.01 -2.76 -8.39
N ASP A 212 -10.59 -3.99 -8.08
CA ASP A 212 -10.84 -4.61 -6.78
C ASP A 212 -10.08 -3.89 -5.65
N VAL A 213 -8.89 -3.37 -5.92
CA VAL A 213 -8.14 -2.54 -4.97
C VAL A 213 -8.89 -1.24 -4.69
N ILE A 214 -9.44 -0.57 -5.71
CA ILE A 214 -10.25 0.64 -5.54
C ILE A 214 -11.49 0.32 -4.70
N ASP A 215 -12.17 -0.80 -4.95
CA ASP A 215 -13.35 -1.22 -4.20
C ASP A 215 -13.02 -1.54 -2.74
N PHE A 216 -11.87 -2.18 -2.48
CA PHE A 216 -11.39 -2.39 -1.11
C PHE A 216 -11.11 -1.07 -0.41
N ILE A 217 -10.48 -0.09 -1.07
CA ILE A 217 -10.24 1.24 -0.50
C ILE A 217 -11.55 1.95 -0.19
N LYS A 218 -12.52 1.96 -1.11
CA LYS A 218 -13.85 2.55 -0.91
C LYS A 218 -14.55 1.92 0.30
N SER A 219 -14.57 0.60 0.38
CA SER A 219 -15.14 -0.15 1.48
C SER A 219 -14.43 0.13 2.80
N ASP A 220 -13.10 0.11 2.81
CA ASP A 220 -12.27 0.35 3.97
C ASP A 220 -12.47 1.77 4.52
N LEU A 221 -12.56 2.78 3.67
CA LEU A 221 -12.84 4.16 4.07
C LEU A 221 -14.16 4.27 4.85
N VAL A 222 -15.22 3.60 4.41
CA VAL A 222 -16.53 3.61 5.09
C VAL A 222 -16.49 2.78 6.37
N VAL A 223 -16.05 1.53 6.29
CA VAL A 223 -16.03 0.58 7.40
C VAL A 223 -15.13 1.10 8.53
N PHE A 224 -13.91 1.57 8.20
CA PHE A 224 -12.99 2.08 9.21
C PHE A 224 -13.49 3.36 9.84
N SER A 225 -14.05 4.28 9.07
CA SER A 225 -14.59 5.53 9.61
C SER A 225 -15.66 5.26 10.64
N LEU A 226 -16.62 4.39 10.33
CA LEU A 226 -17.71 4.02 11.24
C LEU A 226 -17.19 3.25 12.47
N ALA A 227 -16.32 2.28 12.25
CA ALA A 227 -15.77 1.45 13.31
C ALA A 227 -14.84 2.23 14.25
N VAL A 228 -14.01 3.16 13.72
CA VAL A 228 -13.18 4.08 14.52
C VAL A 228 -14.07 5.00 15.37
N ILE A 229 -15.10 5.61 14.78
CA ILE A 229 -16.04 6.48 15.52
C ILE A 229 -16.74 5.69 16.63
N LEU A 230 -17.19 4.48 16.34
CA LEU A 230 -17.87 3.62 17.30
C LEU A 230 -16.95 3.22 18.46
N THR A 231 -15.78 2.66 18.14
CA THR A 231 -14.81 2.18 19.15
C THR A 231 -14.27 3.32 20.01
N MET A 232 -14.00 4.48 19.40
CA MET A 232 -13.62 5.69 20.12
C MET A 232 -14.75 6.22 21.00
N SER A 233 -16.00 6.20 20.54
CA SER A 233 -17.16 6.58 21.35
C SER A 233 -17.30 5.72 22.60
N ILE A 234 -17.17 4.40 22.45
CA ILE A 234 -17.18 3.44 23.55
C ILE A 234 -16.04 3.73 24.52
N MET A 235 -14.83 3.89 24.00
CA MET A 235 -13.64 4.14 24.82
C MET A 235 -13.74 5.45 25.61
N LEU A 236 -14.15 6.54 24.97
CA LEU A 236 -14.36 7.83 25.63
C LEU A 236 -15.46 7.75 26.67
N THR A 237 -16.53 6.96 26.43
CA THR A 237 -17.60 6.74 27.39
C THR A 237 -17.09 6.05 28.65
N ILE A 238 -16.24 5.03 28.50
CA ILE A 238 -15.59 4.31 29.60
C ILE A 238 -14.68 5.26 30.41
N LEU A 239 -13.87 6.07 29.70
CA LEU A 239 -12.88 6.97 30.29
C LEU A 239 -13.53 8.17 31.00
N PHE A 240 -14.46 8.84 30.35
CA PHE A 240 -14.98 10.11 30.85
C PHE A 240 -16.34 9.99 31.54
N ARG A 241 -17.11 8.94 31.29
CA ARG A 241 -18.44 8.64 31.91
C ARG A 241 -19.46 9.78 31.81
N GLN A 242 -19.28 10.67 30.84
CA GLN A 242 -20.18 11.80 30.57
C GLN A 242 -20.27 12.01 29.06
N ILE A 243 -21.49 11.95 28.52
CA ILE A 243 -21.75 12.03 27.07
C ILE A 243 -21.16 13.28 26.41
N ARG A 244 -21.10 14.38 27.12
CA ARG A 244 -20.52 15.63 26.64
C ARG A 244 -19.04 15.46 26.21
N TRP A 245 -18.26 14.73 27.01
CA TRP A 245 -16.83 14.50 26.76
C TRP A 245 -16.58 13.38 25.75
N VAL A 246 -17.66 12.79 25.24
CA VAL A 246 -17.66 11.85 24.11
C VAL A 246 -18.01 12.61 22.84
N LEU A 247 -19.12 13.36 22.84
CA LEU A 247 -19.61 14.04 21.64
C LEU A 247 -18.67 15.14 21.14
N ILE A 248 -18.12 15.97 22.05
CA ILE A 248 -17.26 17.09 21.63
C ILE A 248 -16.04 16.61 20.85
N PRO A 249 -15.20 15.68 21.36
CA PRO A 249 -14.06 15.20 20.62
C PRO A 249 -14.42 14.55 19.29
N ILE A 250 -15.45 13.70 19.27
CA ILE A 250 -15.86 12.97 18.07
C ILE A 250 -16.36 13.93 16.98
N THR A 251 -17.24 14.87 17.34
CA THR A 251 -17.79 15.83 16.36
C THR A 251 -16.67 16.68 15.73
N ILE A 252 -15.73 17.18 16.54
CA ILE A 252 -14.63 17.99 16.01
C ILE A 252 -13.68 17.13 15.15
N SER A 253 -13.46 15.85 15.53
CA SER A 253 -12.62 14.95 14.73
C SER A 253 -13.26 14.64 13.38
N ILE A 254 -14.57 14.38 13.34
CA ILE A 254 -15.30 14.17 12.09
C ILE A 254 -15.23 15.43 11.20
N ILE A 255 -15.46 16.61 11.78
CA ILE A 255 -15.37 17.88 11.06
C ILE A 255 -13.95 18.06 10.47
N GLY A 256 -12.91 17.75 11.26
CA GLY A 256 -11.52 17.84 10.81
C GLY A 256 -11.22 16.91 9.64
N ALA A 257 -11.67 15.67 9.71
CA ALA A 257 -11.48 14.69 8.64
C ALA A 257 -12.25 15.09 7.37
N LEU A 258 -13.52 15.49 7.47
CA LEU A 258 -14.33 15.95 6.34
C LEU A 258 -13.73 17.21 5.69
N PHE A 259 -13.27 18.16 6.51
CA PHE A 259 -12.61 19.36 6.00
C PHE A 259 -11.34 19.01 5.20
N MET A 260 -10.52 18.09 5.71
CA MET A 260 -9.29 17.69 5.03
C MET A 260 -9.58 16.93 3.74
N THR A 261 -10.58 16.04 3.73
CA THR A 261 -11.01 15.34 2.50
C THR A 261 -11.45 16.34 1.43
N GLY A 262 -12.28 17.33 1.78
CA GLY A 262 -12.67 18.37 0.86
C GLY A 262 -11.51 19.25 0.39
N LEU A 263 -10.53 19.51 1.25
CA LEU A 263 -9.33 20.27 0.88
C LEU A 263 -8.48 19.51 -0.14
N ILE A 264 -8.22 18.20 0.08
CA ILE A 264 -7.49 17.31 -0.85
C ILE A 264 -8.22 17.30 -2.21
N SER A 265 -9.53 17.09 -2.18
CA SER A 265 -10.36 17.07 -3.40
C SER A 265 -10.34 18.41 -4.16
N SER A 266 -10.30 19.55 -3.44
CA SER A 266 -10.26 20.89 -4.04
C SER A 266 -8.94 21.18 -4.77
N ILE A 267 -7.85 20.53 -4.37
CA ILE A 267 -6.52 20.65 -4.99
C ILE A 267 -6.38 19.63 -6.15
N GLY A 268 -7.32 18.71 -6.32
CA GLY A 268 -7.25 17.63 -7.31
C GLY A 268 -6.23 16.54 -6.94
N TRP A 269 -5.91 16.40 -5.65
CA TRP A 269 -4.93 15.42 -5.18
C TRP A 269 -5.59 14.06 -5.05
N LYS A 270 -5.09 13.08 -5.79
CA LYS A 270 -5.61 11.71 -5.78
C LYS A 270 -5.14 10.96 -4.54
N VAL A 271 -6.00 10.11 -4.00
CA VAL A 271 -5.68 9.25 -2.85
C VAL A 271 -5.29 7.87 -3.36
N THR A 272 -4.06 7.46 -3.07
CA THR A 272 -3.51 6.17 -3.43
C THR A 272 -3.81 5.10 -2.37
N VAL A 273 -3.48 3.84 -2.65
CA VAL A 273 -3.59 2.71 -1.70
C VAL A 273 -2.93 3.04 -0.35
N ILE A 274 -1.73 3.67 -0.37
CA ILE A 274 -0.98 4.04 0.84
C ILE A 274 -1.70 5.14 1.61
N SER A 275 -2.13 6.17 0.91
CA SER A 275 -2.76 7.32 1.52
C SER A 275 -4.23 7.10 1.93
N ALA A 276 -4.84 5.96 1.54
CA ALA A 276 -6.23 5.64 1.89
C ALA A 276 -6.51 5.66 3.41
N ASN A 277 -5.51 5.32 4.22
CA ASN A 277 -5.64 5.34 5.67
C ASN A 277 -5.60 6.75 6.30
N PHE A 278 -5.40 7.82 5.50
CA PHE A 278 -5.27 9.20 6.01
C PHE A 278 -6.48 9.65 6.83
N PHE A 279 -7.69 9.24 6.41
CA PHE A 279 -8.93 9.63 7.08
C PHE A 279 -8.98 9.08 8.52
N SER A 280 -8.71 7.79 8.71
CA SER A 280 -8.65 7.15 10.02
C SER A 280 -7.54 7.75 10.90
N LEU A 281 -6.37 8.01 10.32
CA LEU A 281 -5.27 8.68 11.01
C LEU A 281 -5.64 10.07 11.48
N LEU A 282 -6.29 10.88 10.65
CA LEU A 282 -6.73 12.23 11.02
C LEU A 282 -7.78 12.22 12.12
N LEU A 283 -8.75 11.30 12.07
CA LEU A 283 -9.73 11.13 13.16
C LEU A 283 -9.02 10.88 14.48
N VAL A 284 -8.09 9.94 14.49
CA VAL A 284 -7.32 9.53 15.69
C VAL A 284 -6.46 10.68 16.20
N MET A 285 -5.75 11.40 15.32
CA MET A 285 -4.83 12.49 15.70
C MET A 285 -5.60 13.72 16.20
N THR A 286 -6.68 14.11 15.53
CA THR A 286 -7.54 15.19 15.97
C THR A 286 -8.10 14.89 17.36
N LEU A 287 -8.55 13.66 17.57
CA LEU A 287 -9.07 13.19 18.85
C LEU A 287 -8.01 13.28 19.95
N SER A 288 -6.76 12.89 19.67
CA SER A 288 -5.66 12.99 20.63
C SER A 288 -5.49 14.40 21.15
N VAL A 289 -5.42 15.40 20.27
CA VAL A 289 -5.31 16.82 20.66
C VAL A 289 -6.48 17.24 21.54
N ILE A 290 -7.70 16.85 21.17
CA ILE A 290 -8.90 17.25 21.92
C ILE A 290 -8.95 16.58 23.30
N ILE A 291 -8.53 15.32 23.42
CA ILE A 291 -8.46 14.64 24.73
C ILE A 291 -7.54 15.41 25.68
N HIS A 292 -6.37 15.87 25.21
CA HIS A 292 -5.48 16.70 26.03
C HIS A 292 -6.16 18.00 26.48
N LEU A 293 -6.90 18.69 25.60
CA LEU A 293 -7.66 19.88 25.94
C LEU A 293 -8.76 19.57 26.97
N VAL A 294 -9.52 18.48 26.79
CA VAL A 294 -10.59 18.05 27.70
C VAL A 294 -10.03 17.72 29.09
N VAL A 295 -8.96 16.91 29.14
CA VAL A 295 -8.37 16.52 30.44
C VAL A 295 -7.85 17.76 31.18
N ARG A 296 -7.19 18.67 30.46
CA ARG A 296 -6.67 19.91 31.09
C ARG A 296 -7.78 20.86 31.53
N TYR A 297 -8.83 21.01 30.72
CA TYR A 297 -10.00 21.81 31.10
C TYR A 297 -10.66 21.25 32.38
N ARG A 298 -10.81 19.93 32.48
CA ARG A 298 -11.39 19.29 33.66
C ARG A 298 -10.52 19.45 34.89
N GLU A 299 -9.21 19.38 34.75
CA GLU A 299 -8.24 19.61 35.84
C GLU A 299 -8.37 21.05 36.38
N ILE A 300 -8.31 22.08 35.50
CA ILE A 300 -8.45 23.48 35.89
C ILE A 300 -9.83 23.75 36.49
N SER A 301 -10.89 23.24 35.89
CA SER A 301 -12.27 23.41 36.37
C SER A 301 -12.48 22.81 37.75
N SER A 302 -11.77 21.73 38.12
CA SER A 302 -11.86 21.11 39.47
C SER A 302 -11.03 21.87 40.53
N GLN A 303 -9.93 22.53 40.12
CA GLN A 303 -9.10 23.32 41.03
C GLN A 303 -9.69 24.70 41.33
N HIS A 304 -10.44 25.28 40.38
CA HIS A 304 -11.00 26.64 40.47
C HIS A 304 -12.53 26.62 40.26
N LEU A 305 -13.25 26.22 41.28
CA LEU A 305 -14.71 25.99 41.19
C LEU A 305 -15.52 27.26 40.90
N GLU A 306 -15.10 28.39 41.47
CA GLU A 306 -15.78 29.68 41.34
C GLU A 306 -15.45 30.46 40.07
N GLN A 307 -14.47 29.99 39.29
CA GLN A 307 -14.00 30.67 38.08
C GLN A 307 -15.03 30.60 36.97
N ASN A 308 -15.20 31.66 36.18
CA ASN A 308 -16.10 31.71 35.03
C ASN A 308 -15.64 30.74 33.92
N ASN A 309 -16.59 30.17 33.15
CA ASN A 309 -16.30 29.25 32.07
C ASN A 309 -15.33 29.82 31.04
N SER A 310 -15.50 31.08 30.63
CA SER A 310 -14.61 31.78 29.68
C SER A 310 -13.18 31.84 30.11
N GLU A 311 -12.95 32.10 31.41
CA GLU A 311 -11.58 32.17 31.96
C GLU A 311 -10.95 30.78 32.09
N THR A 312 -11.73 29.76 32.48
CA THR A 312 -11.27 28.38 32.49
C THR A 312 -10.85 27.92 31.09
N ILE A 313 -11.65 28.25 30.05
CA ILE A 313 -11.32 27.97 28.65
C ILE A 313 -10.01 28.68 28.26
N ARG A 314 -9.91 29.99 28.55
CA ARG A 314 -8.73 30.80 28.23
C ARG A 314 -7.46 30.23 28.86
N GLN A 315 -7.51 29.86 30.14
CA GLN A 315 -6.37 29.25 30.83
C GLN A 315 -6.00 27.89 30.21
N THR A 316 -7.00 27.05 29.90
CA THR A 316 -6.78 25.77 29.25
C THR A 316 -6.03 25.94 27.93
N LEU A 317 -6.54 26.80 27.05
CA LEU A 317 -5.96 27.01 25.73
C LEU A 317 -4.56 27.62 25.82
N ASN A 318 -4.35 28.62 26.70
CA ASN A 318 -3.03 29.25 26.87
C ASN A 318 -1.97 28.26 27.39
N GLN A 319 -2.37 27.35 28.28
CA GLN A 319 -1.45 26.33 28.82
C GLN A 319 -1.15 25.19 27.86
N MET A 320 -2.13 24.85 26.98
CA MET A 320 -2.00 23.71 26.07
C MET A 320 -1.47 24.07 24.69
N VAL A 321 -1.57 25.36 24.27
CA VAL A 321 -1.18 25.74 22.90
C VAL A 321 0.30 25.46 22.60
N ARG A 322 1.20 25.77 23.53
CA ARG A 322 2.65 25.55 23.32
C ARG A 322 3.01 24.05 23.28
N PRO A 323 2.63 23.22 24.29
CA PRO A 323 2.88 21.79 24.24
C PRO A 323 2.28 21.15 22.96
N CYS A 324 1.00 21.41 22.65
CA CYS A 324 0.37 20.86 21.46
C CYS A 324 0.98 21.37 20.15
N LEU A 325 1.45 22.64 20.09
CA LEU A 325 2.17 23.14 18.92
C LEU A 325 3.50 22.40 18.72
N TYR A 326 4.23 22.13 19.78
CA TYR A 326 5.48 21.38 19.70
C TYR A 326 5.25 19.93 19.24
N THR A 327 4.19 19.28 19.72
CA THR A 327 3.85 17.92 19.25
C THR A 327 3.40 17.92 17.80
N VAL A 328 2.61 18.90 17.39
CA VAL A 328 2.21 19.07 15.98
C VAL A 328 3.42 19.29 15.08
N LEU A 329 4.36 20.14 15.46
CA LEU A 329 5.58 20.39 14.68
C LEU A 329 6.45 19.12 14.56
N THR A 330 6.58 18.33 15.63
CA THR A 330 7.34 17.07 15.57
C THR A 330 6.61 16.01 14.74
N THR A 331 5.29 15.99 14.78
CA THR A 331 4.48 15.08 13.96
C THR A 331 4.51 15.48 12.47
N ILE A 332 4.42 16.78 12.18
CA ILE A 332 4.63 17.30 10.81
C ILE A 332 6.03 16.90 10.30
N ALA A 333 7.06 17.06 11.14
CA ALA A 333 8.42 16.68 10.77
C ALA A 333 8.55 15.18 10.45
N ALA A 334 7.86 14.34 11.21
CA ALA A 334 7.84 12.90 10.95
C ALA A 334 7.13 12.54 9.63
N PHE A 335 5.98 13.14 9.34
CA PHE A 335 5.32 12.93 8.06
C PHE A 335 6.10 13.57 6.90
N ALA A 336 6.63 14.78 7.09
CA ALA A 336 7.47 15.43 6.10
C ALA A 336 8.77 14.66 5.81
N SER A 337 9.30 13.87 6.75
CA SER A 337 10.47 13.01 6.48
C SER A 337 10.19 11.92 5.43
N LEU A 338 8.93 11.57 5.21
CA LEU A 338 8.53 10.64 4.15
C LEU A 338 8.79 11.21 2.75
N THR A 339 8.93 12.54 2.61
CA THR A 339 9.34 13.16 1.33
C THR A 339 10.82 12.88 0.97
N ALA A 340 11.59 12.31 1.89
CA ALA A 340 12.91 11.78 1.58
C ALA A 340 12.87 10.38 0.94
N SER A 341 11.69 9.77 0.81
CA SER A 341 11.48 8.54 0.06
C SER A 341 11.62 8.81 -1.45
N GLN A 342 11.92 7.75 -2.21
CA GLN A 342 11.89 7.79 -3.67
C GLN A 342 10.54 7.29 -4.22
N VAL A 343 9.65 6.82 -3.35
CA VAL A 343 8.36 6.24 -3.70
C VAL A 343 7.28 7.32 -3.68
N GLN A 344 6.75 7.68 -4.84
CA GLN A 344 5.82 8.80 -4.99
C GLN A 344 4.59 8.73 -4.05
N PRO A 345 3.87 7.60 -3.90
CA PRO A 345 2.75 7.52 -2.96
C PRO A 345 3.12 7.74 -1.49
N VAL A 346 4.37 7.42 -1.10
CA VAL A 346 4.87 7.68 0.26
C VAL A 346 5.14 9.17 0.47
N ILE A 347 5.68 9.84 -0.55
CA ILE A 347 5.89 11.30 -0.56
C ILE A 347 4.55 12.02 -0.42
N ASP A 348 3.58 11.66 -1.27
CA ASP A 348 2.24 12.26 -1.27
C ASP A 348 1.53 12.05 0.06
N PHE A 349 1.59 10.86 0.62
CA PHE A 349 1.05 10.57 1.94
C PHE A 349 1.69 11.43 3.04
N GLY A 350 3.02 11.60 3.00
CA GLY A 350 3.76 12.45 3.92
C GLY A 350 3.31 13.91 3.87
N LEU A 351 3.12 14.46 2.67
CA LEU A 351 2.63 15.82 2.46
C LEU A 351 1.16 15.98 2.88
N MET A 352 0.28 15.06 2.45
CA MET A 352 -1.12 15.05 2.86
C MET A 352 -1.28 15.04 4.37
N MET A 353 -0.54 14.18 5.07
CA MET A 353 -0.61 14.08 6.52
C MET A 353 0.00 15.29 7.22
N SER A 354 1.06 15.90 6.69
CA SER A 354 1.65 17.13 7.23
C SER A 354 0.65 18.29 7.23
N ILE A 355 -0.09 18.44 6.13
CA ILE A 355 -1.19 19.43 6.02
C ILE A 355 -2.33 19.02 6.94
N GLY A 356 -2.72 17.73 6.95
CA GLY A 356 -3.80 17.19 7.76
C GLY A 356 -3.61 17.43 9.26
N VAL A 357 -2.41 17.18 9.77
CA VAL A 357 -2.07 17.44 11.19
C VAL A 357 -2.14 18.92 11.53
N THR A 358 -1.72 19.80 10.62
CA THR A 358 -1.85 21.24 10.78
C THR A 358 -3.31 21.67 10.88
N VAL A 359 -4.14 21.16 9.99
CA VAL A 359 -5.59 21.39 9.97
C VAL A 359 -6.24 20.85 11.26
N ALA A 360 -5.90 19.61 11.64
CA ALA A 360 -6.40 18.97 12.87
C ALA A 360 -6.12 19.82 14.12
N PHE A 361 -4.90 20.35 14.23
CA PHE A 361 -4.53 21.24 15.34
C PHE A 361 -5.38 22.51 15.36
N ILE A 362 -5.48 23.22 14.24
CA ILE A 362 -6.21 24.48 14.14
C ILE A 362 -7.68 24.26 14.48
N LEU A 363 -8.32 23.27 13.84
CA LEU A 363 -9.74 22.96 14.03
C LEU A 363 -10.04 22.45 15.45
N SER A 364 -9.12 21.70 16.07
CA SER A 364 -9.26 21.24 17.46
C SER A 364 -9.32 22.40 18.44
N PHE A 365 -8.40 23.37 18.32
CA PHE A 365 -8.37 24.53 19.23
C PHE A 365 -9.56 25.47 19.02
N ILE A 366 -9.90 25.78 17.77
CA ILE A 366 -11.01 26.65 17.42
C ILE A 366 -12.34 25.96 17.77
N GLY A 367 -12.55 24.73 17.34
CA GLY A 367 -13.77 23.96 17.59
C GLY A 367 -14.02 23.73 19.08
N PHE A 368 -12.99 23.34 19.84
CA PHE A 368 -13.09 23.18 21.29
C PHE A 368 -13.48 24.51 21.97
N ALA A 369 -12.85 25.63 21.62
CA ALA A 369 -13.17 26.93 22.17
C ALA A 369 -14.62 27.35 21.90
N ILE A 370 -15.08 27.22 20.65
CA ILE A 370 -16.46 27.56 20.22
C ILE A 370 -17.49 26.73 20.98
N VAL A 371 -17.33 25.40 20.95
CA VAL A 371 -18.29 24.48 21.57
C VAL A 371 -18.35 24.69 23.09
N MET A 372 -17.19 24.86 23.74
CA MET A 372 -17.15 25.05 25.18
C MET A 372 -17.67 26.41 25.63
N MET A 373 -17.61 27.44 24.78
CA MET A 373 -18.23 28.75 25.06
C MET A 373 -19.75 28.73 24.94
N LEU A 374 -20.28 27.91 24.03
CA LEU A 374 -21.73 27.76 23.81
C LEU A 374 -22.41 26.87 24.89
N LEU A 375 -21.64 25.98 25.49
CA LEU A 375 -22.14 25.06 26.50
C LEU A 375 -21.95 25.61 27.91
N LYS A 376 -22.90 25.30 28.81
CA LYS A 376 -22.78 25.65 30.23
C LYS A 376 -21.59 24.96 30.89
N LYS A 377 -20.94 25.61 31.86
CA LYS A 377 -19.87 25.01 32.66
C LYS A 377 -20.33 23.67 33.25
N PRO A 378 -19.57 22.57 33.05
CA PRO A 378 -19.94 21.28 33.61
C PRO A 378 -19.84 21.29 35.15
N LYS A 379 -20.67 20.47 35.80
CA LYS A 379 -20.57 20.26 37.26
C LYS A 379 -19.18 19.63 37.54
N PRO A 380 -18.47 20.11 38.55
CA PRO A 380 -17.17 19.54 38.93
C PRO A 380 -17.37 18.06 39.33
N LEU A 381 -16.45 17.23 38.88
CA LEU A 381 -16.42 15.84 39.30
C LEU A 381 -15.89 15.76 40.73
N ARG A 382 -16.58 14.94 41.58
CA ARG A 382 -16.02 14.51 42.85
C ARG A 382 -14.66 13.87 42.58
N GLU A 383 -13.65 14.24 43.37
CA GLU A 383 -12.24 13.83 43.38
C GLU A 383 -11.73 12.95 42.22
N TYR A 384 -10.70 13.41 41.56
CA TYR A 384 -9.91 12.65 40.58
C TYR A 384 -9.39 11.38 41.27
N LYS A 385 -10.07 10.23 41.14
CA LYS A 385 -9.55 8.96 41.68
C LYS A 385 -8.17 8.73 41.13
N LYS A 386 -7.19 8.65 42.01
CA LYS A 386 -5.78 8.34 41.66
C LYS A 386 -5.74 7.05 40.85
N ASN A 387 -5.19 7.11 39.62
CA ASN A 387 -5.09 5.94 38.77
C ASN A 387 -4.02 4.99 39.33
N LEU A 388 -4.44 3.83 39.84
CA LEU A 388 -3.57 2.82 40.44
C LEU A 388 -2.47 2.32 39.49
N ILE A 389 -2.76 2.26 38.17
CA ILE A 389 -1.77 1.82 37.17
C ILE A 389 -0.64 2.83 37.07
N LEU A 390 -0.95 4.13 36.98
CA LEU A 390 0.05 5.18 36.88
C LEU A 390 0.92 5.29 38.15
N GLN A 391 0.29 5.09 39.34
CA GLN A 391 1.03 5.04 40.58
C GLN A 391 2.01 3.86 40.63
N LYS A 392 1.60 2.67 40.16
CA LYS A 392 2.47 1.51 40.05
C LYS A 392 3.64 1.76 39.09
N LEU A 393 3.39 2.42 37.94
CA LEU A 393 4.44 2.77 36.97
C LEU A 393 5.43 3.78 37.57
N ALA A 394 4.95 4.79 38.31
CA ALA A 394 5.81 5.73 39.04
C ALA A 394 6.68 5.02 40.09
N LEU A 395 6.08 4.13 40.89
CA LEU A 395 6.80 3.30 41.88
C LEU A 395 7.84 2.37 41.24
N LEU A 396 7.54 1.80 40.10
CA LEU A 396 8.48 0.97 39.33
C LEU A 396 9.68 1.80 38.87
N SER A 397 9.47 3.00 38.32
CA SER A 397 10.50 3.91 37.87
C SER A 397 11.40 4.39 39.01
N ASP A 398 10.84 4.59 40.20
CA ASP A 398 11.57 4.98 41.38
C ASP A 398 12.37 3.79 41.96
N LYS A 399 11.67 2.73 42.41
CA LYS A 399 12.27 1.64 43.18
C LYS A 399 13.02 0.57 42.37
N LYS A 400 12.58 0.28 41.12
CA LYS A 400 13.15 -0.75 40.24
C LYS A 400 13.77 -0.18 38.96
N GLY A 401 14.27 1.06 39.01
CA GLY A 401 14.74 1.74 37.82
C GLY A 401 15.94 1.09 37.12
N GLN A 402 16.83 0.37 37.84
CA GLN A 402 17.92 -0.38 37.20
C GLN A 402 17.40 -1.59 36.41
N SER A 403 16.40 -2.28 36.96
CA SER A 403 15.74 -3.40 36.27
C SER A 403 14.99 -2.92 35.01
N ILE A 404 14.42 -1.70 35.04
CA ILE A 404 13.78 -1.08 33.87
C ILE A 404 14.84 -0.82 32.79
N LEU A 405 15.97 -0.20 33.11
CA LEU A 405 17.05 0.05 32.16
C LEU A 405 17.56 -1.23 31.52
N LEU A 406 17.82 -2.26 32.34
CA LEU A 406 18.28 -3.56 31.85
C LEU A 406 17.22 -4.23 30.96
N GLY A 407 15.95 -4.21 31.37
CA GLY A 407 14.86 -4.78 30.60
C GLY A 407 14.72 -4.12 29.22
N PHE A 408 14.74 -2.79 29.14
CA PHE A 408 14.68 -2.10 27.84
C PHE A 408 15.94 -2.29 27.00
N LEU A 409 17.12 -2.43 27.62
CA LEU A 409 18.35 -2.77 26.91
C LEU A 409 18.23 -4.16 26.26
N ILE A 410 17.73 -5.15 26.99
CA ILE A 410 17.49 -6.52 26.46
C ILE A 410 16.47 -6.45 25.31
N ILE A 411 15.36 -5.74 25.50
CA ILE A 411 14.35 -5.56 24.44
C ILE A 411 14.99 -4.93 23.20
N ALA A 412 15.82 -3.90 23.37
CA ALA A 412 16.51 -3.26 22.25
C ALA A 412 17.44 -4.23 21.51
N LEU A 413 18.25 -5.01 22.24
CA LEU A 413 19.17 -6.01 21.65
C LEU A 413 18.41 -7.13 20.91
N VAL A 414 17.31 -7.63 21.50
CA VAL A 414 16.45 -8.63 20.86
C VAL A 414 15.81 -8.03 19.59
N SER A 415 15.35 -6.79 19.65
CA SER A 415 14.75 -6.11 18.49
C SER A 415 15.76 -5.88 17.37
N ILE A 416 17.01 -5.53 17.69
CA ILE A 416 18.10 -5.41 16.70
C ILE A 416 18.38 -6.75 16.02
N PHE A 417 18.38 -7.83 16.80
CA PHE A 417 18.51 -9.17 16.23
C PHE A 417 17.32 -9.55 15.34
N GLY A 418 16.09 -9.17 15.73
CA GLY A 418 14.92 -9.31 14.85
C GLY A 418 15.03 -8.51 13.55
N LEU A 419 15.54 -7.29 13.64
CA LEU A 419 15.74 -6.41 12.47
C LEU A 419 16.67 -7.06 11.42
N SER A 420 17.70 -7.82 11.84
CA SER A 420 18.59 -8.52 10.91
C SER A 420 17.92 -9.65 10.11
N LYS A 421 16.69 -10.04 10.48
CA LYS A 421 15.88 -11.05 9.76
C LYS A 421 14.81 -10.42 8.87
N LEU A 422 14.74 -9.10 8.80
CA LEU A 422 13.74 -8.40 8.02
C LEU A 422 14.02 -8.63 6.53
N SER A 423 12.98 -9.01 5.79
CA SER A 423 13.01 -9.20 4.34
C SER A 423 12.22 -8.11 3.63
N VAL A 424 12.55 -7.90 2.36
CA VAL A 424 11.87 -6.94 1.47
C VAL A 424 11.04 -7.67 0.42
N GLU A 425 11.33 -8.96 0.23
CA GLU A 425 10.64 -9.80 -0.75
C GLU A 425 9.21 -10.11 -0.30
N ASN A 426 8.24 -9.71 -1.10
CA ASN A 426 6.85 -10.06 -0.91
C ASN A 426 6.18 -10.34 -2.25
N SER A 427 5.33 -11.35 -2.30
CA SER A 427 4.48 -11.63 -3.45
C SER A 427 3.27 -10.71 -3.42
N PHE A 428 2.93 -10.11 -4.56
CA PHE A 428 1.77 -9.21 -4.68
C PHE A 428 0.45 -9.88 -4.27
N ILE A 429 0.31 -11.17 -4.57
CA ILE A 429 -0.86 -11.97 -4.18
C ILE A 429 -1.07 -12.02 -2.66
N ASN A 430 0.02 -11.95 -1.87
CA ASN A 430 -0.03 -11.95 -0.40
C ASN A 430 -0.55 -10.65 0.21
N TYR A 431 -0.83 -9.63 -0.61
CA TYR A 431 -1.49 -8.41 -0.14
C TYR A 431 -2.98 -8.61 0.12
N PHE A 432 -3.57 -9.71 -0.33
CA PHE A 432 -4.99 -9.98 -0.20
C PHE A 432 -5.28 -11.14 0.73
N LYS A 433 -6.41 -11.09 1.44
CA LYS A 433 -6.86 -12.22 2.25
C LYS A 433 -7.18 -13.42 1.36
N LYS A 434 -6.82 -14.62 1.82
CA LYS A 434 -6.99 -15.88 1.07
C LYS A 434 -8.42 -16.23 0.66
N ASN A 435 -9.41 -15.62 1.32
CA ASN A 435 -10.83 -15.80 1.03
C ASN A 435 -11.38 -14.79 0.00
N THR A 436 -10.58 -13.87 -0.48
CA THR A 436 -10.98 -12.91 -1.51
C THR A 436 -10.91 -13.54 -2.91
N GLU A 437 -11.79 -13.13 -3.82
CA GLU A 437 -11.81 -13.63 -5.20
C GLU A 437 -10.49 -13.31 -5.92
N ILE A 438 -9.96 -12.11 -5.72
CA ILE A 438 -8.66 -11.69 -6.30
C ILE A 438 -7.52 -12.64 -5.88
N TYR A 439 -7.43 -13.03 -4.59
CA TYR A 439 -6.41 -13.98 -4.15
C TYR A 439 -6.60 -15.34 -4.80
N GLN A 440 -7.84 -15.85 -4.81
CA GLN A 440 -8.16 -17.16 -5.36
C GLN A 440 -7.93 -17.22 -6.86
N GLY A 441 -8.34 -16.18 -7.58
CA GLY A 441 -8.14 -16.06 -9.02
C GLY A 441 -6.68 -15.99 -9.42
N LEU A 442 -5.93 -15.09 -8.81
CA LEU A 442 -4.50 -14.96 -9.08
C LEU A 442 -3.73 -16.23 -8.74
N ASN A 443 -4.00 -16.84 -7.57
CA ASN A 443 -3.34 -18.08 -7.17
C ASN A 443 -3.68 -19.25 -8.10
N PHE A 444 -4.92 -19.30 -8.61
CA PHE A 444 -5.37 -20.34 -9.53
C PHE A 444 -4.72 -20.17 -10.91
N ILE A 445 -4.80 -18.97 -11.49
CA ILE A 445 -4.19 -18.65 -12.80
C ILE A 445 -2.67 -18.86 -12.75
N ASP A 446 -2.02 -18.45 -11.69
CA ASP A 446 -0.58 -18.58 -11.50
C ASP A 446 -0.11 -20.05 -11.55
N LYS A 447 -0.88 -20.95 -10.94
CA LYS A 447 -0.57 -22.38 -10.90
C LYS A 447 -0.91 -23.14 -12.17
N GLU A 448 -2.08 -22.86 -12.73
CA GLU A 448 -2.64 -23.64 -13.82
C GLU A 448 -2.26 -23.14 -15.21
N LEU A 449 -1.95 -21.85 -15.33
CA LEU A 449 -1.71 -21.17 -16.61
C LEU A 449 -0.32 -20.51 -16.71
N GLY A 450 0.65 -21.04 -15.97
CA GLY A 450 2.07 -20.72 -16.18
C GLY A 450 2.51 -19.33 -15.71
N GLY A 451 1.97 -18.85 -14.58
CA GLY A 451 2.39 -17.59 -13.96
C GLY A 451 1.50 -16.40 -14.30
N THR A 452 1.56 -15.36 -13.46
CA THR A 452 0.67 -14.19 -13.56
C THR A 452 1.40 -12.90 -13.86
N ILE A 453 2.70 -12.79 -13.54
CA ILE A 453 3.45 -11.53 -13.69
C ILE A 453 4.53 -11.66 -14.76
N PRO A 454 4.50 -10.82 -15.83
CA PRO A 454 5.50 -10.84 -16.87
C PRO A 454 6.80 -10.15 -16.45
N LEU A 455 7.91 -10.86 -16.63
CA LEU A 455 9.26 -10.33 -16.75
C LEU A 455 9.59 -10.23 -18.24
N GLU A 456 9.85 -9.04 -18.71
CA GLU A 456 10.13 -8.79 -20.11
C GLU A 456 11.61 -8.46 -20.30
N ILE A 457 12.23 -9.06 -21.31
CA ILE A 457 13.60 -8.81 -21.72
C ILE A 457 13.53 -8.31 -23.16
N VAL A 458 13.96 -7.08 -23.40
CA VAL A 458 13.97 -6.45 -24.71
C VAL A 458 15.40 -6.31 -25.16
N PHE A 459 15.68 -6.83 -26.35
CA PHE A 459 16.98 -6.78 -27.00
C PHE A 459 16.93 -5.75 -28.13
N ASN A 460 17.90 -4.83 -28.17
CA ASN A 460 18.01 -3.75 -29.13
C ASN A 460 18.89 -4.15 -30.32
N ASP A 461 18.59 -3.65 -31.51
CA ASP A 461 19.39 -3.80 -32.75
C ASP A 461 19.55 -5.25 -33.27
N PHE A 462 18.59 -6.14 -32.94
CA PHE A 462 18.64 -7.54 -33.35
C PHE A 462 17.51 -8.00 -34.29
N ALA A 463 16.41 -7.26 -34.40
CA ALA A 463 15.22 -7.74 -35.15
C ALA A 463 15.50 -7.89 -36.67
N SER A 464 16.26 -6.97 -37.26
CA SER A 464 16.62 -7.02 -38.66
C SER A 464 17.57 -8.19 -38.96
N ALA A 465 18.57 -8.43 -38.09
CA ALA A 465 19.53 -9.52 -38.22
C ALA A 465 18.89 -10.90 -37.99
N TYR A 466 17.94 -11.01 -37.08
CA TYR A 466 17.28 -12.26 -36.69
C TYR A 466 16.72 -13.04 -37.88
N TRP A 467 16.10 -12.37 -38.86
CA TRP A 467 15.51 -13.04 -40.02
C TRP A 467 16.54 -13.65 -40.97
N ALA A 468 17.71 -13.04 -41.08
CA ALA A 468 18.77 -13.43 -42.02
C ALA A 468 19.76 -14.40 -41.38
N ASP A 469 20.15 -14.22 -40.13
CA ASP A 469 21.21 -14.95 -39.44
C ASP A 469 20.66 -16.19 -38.70
N ALA A 470 21.15 -17.38 -39.11
CA ALA A 470 20.77 -18.64 -38.47
C ALA A 470 21.45 -18.83 -37.10
N GLY A 471 22.67 -18.30 -36.92
CA GLY A 471 23.39 -18.35 -35.64
C GLY A 471 22.66 -17.55 -34.58
N LEU A 472 22.22 -16.34 -34.90
CA LEU A 472 21.45 -15.49 -33.99
C LEU A 472 20.11 -16.14 -33.60
N ARG A 473 19.42 -16.80 -34.53
CA ARG A 473 18.19 -17.55 -34.19
C ARG A 473 18.45 -18.70 -33.22
N GLU A 474 19.60 -19.39 -33.35
CA GLU A 474 19.98 -20.47 -32.43
C GLU A 474 20.32 -19.90 -31.04
N GLU A 475 20.99 -18.76 -30.98
CA GLU A 475 21.25 -18.06 -29.72
C GLU A 475 19.97 -17.64 -28.99
N PHE A 476 19.01 -17.03 -29.68
CA PHE A 476 17.69 -16.72 -29.09
C PHE A 476 16.90 -17.96 -28.69
N HIS A 477 17.04 -19.08 -29.42
CA HIS A 477 16.47 -20.38 -29.04
C HIS A 477 17.09 -20.89 -27.73
N ASP A 478 18.40 -20.77 -27.55
CA ASP A 478 19.08 -21.21 -26.35
C ASP A 478 18.72 -20.32 -25.15
N VAL A 479 18.61 -18.98 -25.34
CA VAL A 479 18.10 -18.06 -24.31
C VAL A 479 16.67 -18.42 -23.90
N HIS A 480 15.78 -18.68 -24.87
CA HIS A 480 14.40 -19.10 -24.59
C HIS A 480 14.37 -20.39 -23.74
N ASN A 481 15.14 -21.41 -24.15
CA ASN A 481 15.22 -22.69 -23.44
C ASN A 481 15.86 -22.58 -22.04
N TYR A 482 16.82 -21.66 -21.89
CA TYR A 482 17.40 -21.35 -20.58
C TYR A 482 16.36 -20.79 -19.63
N LEU A 483 15.59 -19.78 -20.07
CA LEU A 483 14.55 -19.17 -19.28
C LEU A 483 13.44 -20.15 -18.91
N ASP A 484 13.01 -21.00 -19.85
CA ASP A 484 11.95 -21.99 -19.66
C ASP A 484 12.32 -23.10 -18.64
N LYS A 485 13.62 -23.33 -18.40
CA LYS A 485 14.14 -24.27 -17.39
C LYS A 485 14.18 -23.68 -15.98
N ILE A 486 13.99 -22.38 -15.80
CA ILE A 486 14.01 -21.75 -14.47
C ILE A 486 12.71 -22.11 -13.73
N PRO A 487 12.76 -22.74 -12.53
CA PRO A 487 11.58 -23.27 -11.85
C PRO A 487 10.51 -22.22 -11.50
N SER A 488 10.94 -20.97 -11.26
CA SER A 488 10.04 -19.85 -10.98
C SER A 488 9.38 -19.25 -12.23
N ILE A 489 9.85 -19.60 -13.42
CA ILE A 489 9.23 -19.20 -14.68
C ILE A 489 8.28 -20.33 -15.10
N GLY A 490 7.04 -19.99 -15.33
CA GLY A 490 6.02 -20.97 -15.70
C GLY A 490 5.78 -21.07 -17.20
N LYS A 491 6.08 -19.99 -17.94
CA LYS A 491 5.97 -19.94 -19.40
C LYS A 491 6.86 -18.85 -19.96
N VAL A 492 7.56 -19.19 -21.03
CA VAL A 492 8.31 -18.23 -21.86
C VAL A 492 7.60 -18.07 -23.20
N LEU A 493 7.40 -16.84 -23.63
CA LEU A 493 6.83 -16.47 -24.92
C LEU A 493 7.81 -15.55 -25.64
N SER A 494 8.18 -15.91 -26.86
CA SER A 494 9.10 -15.13 -27.68
C SER A 494 8.88 -15.45 -29.17
N ILE A 495 9.59 -14.80 -30.05
CA ILE A 495 9.59 -15.15 -31.46
C ILE A 495 10.01 -16.62 -31.67
N ASP A 496 10.85 -17.19 -30.78
CA ASP A 496 11.27 -18.59 -30.86
C ASP A 496 10.09 -19.56 -30.60
N THR A 497 9.10 -19.17 -29.78
CA THR A 497 7.88 -19.96 -29.60
C THR A 497 7.20 -20.27 -30.95
N PHE A 498 7.12 -19.28 -31.82
CA PHE A 498 6.59 -19.47 -33.18
C PHE A 498 7.56 -20.26 -34.07
N MET A 499 8.87 -20.03 -33.95
CA MET A 499 9.87 -20.78 -34.69
C MET A 499 9.85 -22.28 -34.36
N GLN A 500 9.57 -22.65 -33.11
CA GLN A 500 9.40 -24.06 -32.72
C GLN A 500 8.17 -24.69 -33.42
N VAL A 501 7.03 -23.98 -33.51
CA VAL A 501 5.88 -24.45 -34.25
C VAL A 501 6.20 -24.66 -35.76
N LEU A 502 6.92 -23.67 -36.35
CA LEU A 502 7.34 -23.79 -37.76
C LEU A 502 8.30 -24.96 -37.98
N LYS A 503 9.22 -25.21 -37.03
CA LYS A 503 10.15 -26.34 -37.08
C LYS A 503 9.41 -27.69 -37.01
N GLU A 504 8.41 -27.80 -36.12
CA GLU A 504 7.58 -29.00 -36.03
C GLU A 504 6.77 -29.26 -37.30
N SER A 505 6.24 -28.20 -37.92
CA SER A 505 5.52 -28.28 -39.21
C SER A 505 6.42 -28.55 -40.42
N ASN A 506 7.75 -28.47 -40.26
CA ASN A 506 8.77 -28.68 -41.31
C ASN A 506 9.63 -29.94 -41.03
N ASP A 507 9.02 -31.03 -40.59
CA ASP A 507 9.70 -32.31 -40.30
C ASP A 507 10.89 -32.15 -39.30
N GLY A 508 10.77 -31.26 -38.35
CA GLY A 508 11.78 -31.00 -37.33
C GLY A 508 12.98 -30.18 -37.84
N LYS A 509 12.95 -29.63 -39.05
CA LYS A 509 13.99 -28.77 -39.60
C LYS A 509 13.61 -27.31 -39.51
N ALA A 510 14.54 -26.49 -39.00
CA ALA A 510 14.36 -25.05 -39.03
C ALA A 510 14.20 -24.51 -40.46
N PRO A 511 13.20 -23.66 -40.74
CA PRO A 511 13.07 -23.03 -42.06
C PRO A 511 14.31 -22.16 -42.37
N ASN A 512 14.73 -22.12 -43.65
CA ASN A 512 15.82 -21.26 -44.05
C ASN A 512 15.39 -19.76 -44.02
N GLY A 513 16.36 -18.85 -43.91
CA GLY A 513 16.10 -17.42 -43.79
C GLY A 513 15.29 -16.84 -44.96
N PHE A 514 15.47 -17.36 -46.19
CA PHE A 514 14.69 -16.91 -47.35
C PHE A 514 13.19 -17.26 -47.20
N LEU A 515 12.86 -18.47 -46.76
CA LEU A 515 11.48 -18.90 -46.53
C LEU A 515 10.83 -18.14 -45.35
N LEU A 516 11.63 -17.81 -44.34
CA LEU A 516 11.15 -17.00 -43.19
C LEU A 516 10.79 -15.58 -43.62
N ILE A 517 11.66 -14.91 -44.39
CA ILE A 517 11.40 -13.55 -44.89
C ILE A 517 10.21 -13.57 -45.86
N LEU A 518 10.11 -14.56 -46.73
CA LEU A 518 8.97 -14.70 -47.63
C LEU A 518 7.68 -14.94 -46.86
N GLY A 519 7.69 -15.83 -45.86
CA GLY A 519 6.55 -16.11 -44.97
C GLY A 519 6.09 -14.90 -44.19
N LYS A 520 7.03 -14.18 -43.57
CA LYS A 520 6.78 -12.93 -42.83
C LYS A 520 6.07 -11.89 -43.71
N ASN A 521 6.58 -11.68 -44.94
CA ASN A 521 6.03 -10.66 -45.85
C ASN A 521 4.61 -11.01 -46.35
N ASN A 522 4.31 -12.28 -46.52
CA ASN A 522 3.04 -12.75 -47.01
C ASN A 522 2.03 -13.18 -45.91
N MET A 523 2.44 -13.14 -44.63
CA MET A 523 1.56 -13.48 -43.52
C MET A 523 0.42 -12.45 -43.40
N PRO A 524 -0.85 -12.90 -43.22
CA PRO A 524 -1.96 -12.03 -42.99
C PRO A 524 -1.75 -11.10 -41.76
N ASP A 525 -2.23 -9.88 -41.80
CA ASP A 525 -2.04 -8.91 -40.71
C ASP A 525 -2.56 -9.41 -39.37
N PHE A 526 -3.68 -10.14 -39.38
CA PHE A 526 -4.23 -10.81 -38.21
C PHE A 526 -3.22 -11.79 -37.57
N ALA A 527 -2.57 -12.62 -38.33
CA ALA A 527 -1.59 -13.59 -37.85
C ALA A 527 -0.30 -12.85 -37.38
N LYS A 528 0.13 -11.82 -38.11
CA LYS A 528 1.26 -10.97 -37.69
C LYS A 528 0.99 -10.32 -36.33
N SER A 529 -0.20 -9.80 -36.11
CA SER A 529 -0.56 -9.14 -34.83
C SER A 529 -0.59 -10.09 -33.64
N GLN A 530 -0.91 -11.37 -33.87
CA GLN A 530 -0.96 -12.36 -32.79
C GLN A 530 0.40 -13.00 -32.49
N VAL A 531 1.25 -13.20 -33.50
CA VAL A 531 2.43 -14.06 -33.37
C VAL A 531 3.73 -13.28 -33.48
N LEU A 532 3.81 -12.27 -34.32
CA LEU A 532 5.05 -11.54 -34.58
C LEU A 532 5.13 -10.23 -33.77
N ARG A 533 4.14 -9.34 -33.94
CA ARG A 533 4.16 -8.01 -33.31
C ARG A 533 4.40 -8.01 -31.80
N PRO A 534 3.87 -9.00 -31.01
CA PRO A 534 4.18 -9.03 -29.59
C PRO A 534 5.63 -9.33 -29.24
N HIS A 535 6.44 -9.83 -30.19
CA HIS A 535 7.77 -10.32 -29.89
C HIS A 535 8.90 -9.70 -30.73
N ILE A 536 8.58 -9.12 -31.87
CA ILE A 536 9.58 -8.53 -32.76
C ILE A 536 9.03 -7.27 -33.44
N SER A 537 9.81 -6.20 -33.42
CA SER A 537 9.52 -4.93 -34.06
C SER A 537 10.63 -4.57 -35.05
N ASP A 538 10.28 -4.49 -36.32
CA ASP A 538 11.23 -4.03 -37.36
C ASP A 538 11.41 -2.50 -37.32
N GLU A 539 10.44 -1.74 -36.79
CA GLU A 539 10.50 -0.27 -36.72
C GLU A 539 11.53 0.20 -35.71
N THR A 540 11.58 -0.46 -34.55
CA THR A 540 12.51 -0.15 -33.46
C THR A 540 13.73 -1.06 -33.42
N ASP A 541 13.81 -2.03 -34.34
CA ASP A 541 14.84 -3.09 -34.43
C ASP A 541 14.99 -3.89 -33.13
N GLN A 542 13.85 -4.19 -32.43
CA GLN A 542 13.84 -4.82 -31.13
C GLN A 542 13.21 -6.21 -31.14
N ILE A 543 13.71 -7.08 -30.25
CA ILE A 543 13.13 -8.42 -29.96
C ILE A 543 12.75 -8.44 -28.49
N ARG A 544 11.49 -8.87 -28.20
CA ARG A 544 10.98 -9.04 -26.85
C ARG A 544 10.81 -10.51 -26.49
N ILE A 545 11.34 -10.92 -25.32
CA ILE A 545 11.04 -12.18 -24.65
C ILE A 545 10.22 -11.88 -23.41
N VAL A 546 9.09 -12.58 -23.25
CA VAL A 546 8.20 -12.47 -22.09
C VAL A 546 8.30 -13.75 -21.26
N ALA A 547 8.84 -13.67 -20.07
CA ALA A 547 8.91 -14.77 -19.11
C ALA A 547 7.83 -14.56 -18.03
N ARG A 548 6.81 -15.41 -17.99
CA ARG A 548 5.75 -15.33 -16.98
C ARG A 548 6.22 -15.99 -15.69
N VAL A 549 6.40 -15.18 -14.65
CA VAL A 549 6.89 -15.64 -13.36
C VAL A 549 5.73 -16.10 -12.48
N LYS A 550 5.93 -17.23 -11.79
CA LYS A 550 4.99 -17.79 -10.81
C LYS A 550 5.16 -17.09 -9.46
N GLU A 551 4.24 -16.20 -9.14
CA GLU A 551 4.20 -15.48 -7.85
C GLU A 551 3.98 -16.40 -6.64
N THR A 552 3.39 -17.58 -6.87
CA THR A 552 3.16 -18.60 -5.83
C THR A 552 4.38 -19.46 -5.50
N THR A 553 5.50 -19.27 -6.22
CA THR A 553 6.75 -19.99 -5.94
C THR A 553 7.26 -19.62 -4.53
N SER A 554 7.49 -20.64 -3.70
CA SER A 554 8.06 -20.42 -2.37
C SER A 554 9.47 -19.86 -2.49
N ASP A 555 9.79 -18.88 -1.63
CA ASP A 555 11.11 -18.23 -1.57
C ASP A 555 11.55 -17.53 -2.89
N LEU A 556 10.59 -17.04 -3.69
CA LEU A 556 10.89 -16.25 -4.88
C LEU A 556 11.65 -14.97 -4.48
N LYS A 557 12.89 -14.87 -4.95
CA LYS A 557 13.76 -13.70 -4.77
C LYS A 557 13.88 -12.97 -6.10
N ARG A 558 13.06 -11.93 -6.28
CA ARG A 558 12.95 -11.22 -7.57
C ARG A 558 14.25 -10.63 -8.03
N ASN A 559 14.93 -9.93 -7.14
CA ASN A 559 16.20 -9.27 -7.50
C ASN A 559 17.29 -10.26 -7.85
N GLU A 560 17.39 -11.38 -7.11
CA GLU A 560 18.35 -12.45 -7.43
C GLU A 560 18.03 -13.07 -8.78
N LEU A 561 16.76 -13.33 -9.09
CA LEU A 561 16.32 -13.88 -10.38
C LEU A 561 16.73 -12.98 -11.55
N ILE A 562 16.47 -11.66 -11.45
CA ILE A 562 16.87 -10.71 -12.51
C ILE A 562 18.39 -10.66 -12.67
N LEU A 563 19.14 -10.63 -11.56
CA LEU A 563 20.60 -10.59 -11.59
C LEU A 563 21.20 -11.89 -12.15
N ASP A 564 20.63 -13.05 -11.80
CA ASP A 564 21.08 -14.35 -12.33
C ASP A 564 20.84 -14.45 -13.84
N ILE A 565 19.65 -14.00 -14.30
CA ILE A 565 19.36 -13.95 -15.74
C ILE A 565 20.30 -12.97 -16.43
N LYS A 566 20.49 -11.77 -15.89
CA LYS A 566 21.42 -10.77 -16.46
C LYS A 566 22.85 -11.35 -16.58
N LYS A 567 23.30 -12.00 -15.52
CA LYS A 567 24.61 -12.63 -15.49
C LYS A 567 24.76 -13.70 -16.58
N SER A 568 23.77 -14.59 -16.73
CA SER A 568 23.82 -15.63 -17.76
C SER A 568 23.76 -15.04 -19.17
N LEU A 569 22.97 -13.97 -19.41
CA LEU A 569 22.93 -13.31 -20.71
C LEU A 569 24.32 -12.76 -21.11
N VAL A 570 25.07 -12.20 -20.15
CA VAL A 570 26.40 -11.64 -20.40
C VAL A 570 27.50 -12.72 -20.44
N GLU A 571 27.54 -13.63 -19.46
CA GLU A 571 28.63 -14.60 -19.30
C GLU A 571 28.49 -15.85 -20.18
N ASP A 572 27.22 -16.37 -20.31
CA ASP A 572 26.98 -17.64 -21.01
C ASP A 572 26.52 -17.42 -22.45
N PHE A 573 25.76 -16.35 -22.73
CA PHE A 573 25.24 -16.01 -24.07
C PHE A 573 25.97 -14.86 -24.76
N TYR A 574 26.93 -14.22 -24.08
CA TYR A 574 27.85 -13.21 -24.64
C TYR A 574 27.20 -11.93 -25.19
N PHE A 575 25.96 -11.57 -24.70
CA PHE A 575 25.39 -10.25 -24.99
C PHE A 575 26.10 -9.17 -24.20
N ASP A 576 26.28 -8.00 -24.78
CA ASP A 576 26.76 -6.83 -24.04
C ASP A 576 25.67 -6.28 -23.14
N GLU A 577 26.01 -5.65 -21.99
CA GLU A 577 25.05 -5.11 -21.05
C GLU A 577 24.11 -4.05 -21.64
N ASP A 578 24.54 -3.37 -22.71
CA ASP A 578 23.78 -2.33 -23.41
C ASP A 578 22.85 -2.91 -24.50
N ASP A 579 23.03 -4.19 -24.85
CA ASP A 579 22.19 -4.88 -25.86
C ASP A 579 20.78 -5.15 -25.41
N PHE A 580 20.52 -5.19 -24.11
CA PHE A 580 19.22 -5.55 -23.57
C PHE A 580 18.86 -4.80 -22.31
N TYR A 581 17.55 -4.73 -22.02
CA TYR A 581 17.04 -4.22 -20.75
C TYR A 581 15.88 -5.09 -20.24
N PHE A 582 15.70 -5.05 -18.89
CA PHE A 582 14.57 -5.70 -18.23
C PHE A 582 13.44 -4.71 -18.02
N THR A 583 12.22 -5.12 -18.32
CA THR A 583 11.01 -4.35 -18.12
C THR A 583 9.82 -5.28 -17.75
N GLY A 584 8.59 -4.80 -17.91
CA GLY A 584 7.41 -5.53 -17.47
C GLY A 584 7.09 -5.28 -16.00
N THR A 585 5.88 -5.68 -15.60
CA THR A 585 5.38 -5.45 -14.23
C THR A 585 6.23 -6.12 -13.16
N PHE A 586 6.88 -7.24 -13.46
CA PHE A 586 7.81 -7.92 -12.54
C PHE A 586 9.03 -7.05 -12.21
N SER A 587 9.64 -6.44 -13.23
CA SER A 587 10.81 -5.56 -13.07
C SER A 587 10.45 -4.28 -12.33
N LEU A 588 9.33 -3.64 -12.69
CA LEU A 588 8.84 -2.43 -12.01
C LEU A 588 8.59 -2.70 -10.52
N TYR A 589 7.93 -3.81 -10.21
CA TYR A 589 7.65 -4.18 -8.82
C TYR A 589 8.92 -4.52 -8.04
N ASN A 590 9.90 -5.19 -8.65
CA ASN A 590 11.22 -5.43 -8.05
C ASN A 590 11.92 -4.11 -7.72
N ASN A 591 11.98 -3.16 -8.65
CA ASN A 591 12.64 -1.88 -8.45
C ASN A 591 11.97 -1.08 -7.32
N LEU A 592 10.64 -1.12 -7.26
CA LEU A 592 9.89 -0.55 -6.15
C LEU A 592 10.32 -1.16 -4.81
N LEU A 593 10.35 -2.50 -4.70
CA LEU A 593 10.72 -3.20 -3.47
C LEU A 593 12.17 -2.87 -3.03
N GLN A 594 13.12 -2.84 -3.97
CA GLN A 594 14.51 -2.50 -3.66
C GLN A 594 14.65 -1.05 -3.18
N SER A 595 13.92 -0.12 -3.80
CA SER A 595 13.92 1.29 -3.40
C SER A 595 13.27 1.53 -2.03
N LEU A 596 12.29 0.69 -1.64
CA LEU A 596 11.65 0.76 -0.32
C LEU A 596 12.68 0.57 0.82
N PHE A 597 13.62 -0.34 0.67
CA PHE A 597 14.63 -0.59 1.71
C PHE A 597 15.59 0.59 1.88
N ALA A 598 16.10 1.14 0.77
CA ALA A 598 16.95 2.32 0.78
C ALA A 598 16.20 3.54 1.37
N SER A 599 14.96 3.75 0.93
CA SER A 599 14.08 4.81 1.43
C SER A 599 13.79 4.67 2.92
N GLN A 600 13.63 3.45 3.46
CA GLN A 600 13.40 3.21 4.87
C GLN A 600 14.56 3.72 5.73
N ILE A 601 15.79 3.39 5.35
CA ILE A 601 17.00 3.85 6.08
C ILE A 601 17.10 5.37 6.04
N GLN A 602 16.92 5.97 4.87
CA GLN A 602 16.99 7.41 4.68
C GLN A 602 15.90 8.15 5.46
N THR A 603 14.67 7.65 5.42
CA THR A 603 13.52 8.24 6.13
C THR A 603 13.71 8.18 7.64
N ILE A 604 14.14 7.02 8.19
CA ILE A 604 14.40 6.87 9.64
C ILE A 604 15.53 7.82 10.07
N PHE A 605 16.62 7.90 9.32
CA PHE A 605 17.71 8.82 9.65
C PHE A 605 17.26 10.30 9.62
N THR A 606 16.50 10.68 8.60
CA THR A 606 15.96 12.02 8.42
C THR A 606 15.03 12.40 9.56
N VAL A 607 14.08 11.52 9.93
CA VAL A 607 13.14 11.80 11.01
C VAL A 607 13.85 11.97 12.34
N PHE A 608 14.82 11.12 12.68
CA PHE A 608 15.55 11.25 13.95
C PHE A 608 16.39 12.53 13.99
N THR A 609 17.02 12.90 12.88
CA THR A 609 17.80 14.13 12.78
C THR A 609 16.91 15.36 12.99
N ILE A 610 15.79 15.46 12.28
CA ILE A 610 14.86 16.59 12.42
C ILE A 610 14.30 16.66 13.85
N ILE A 611 13.89 15.53 14.42
CA ILE A 611 13.34 15.46 15.77
C ILE A 611 14.37 15.85 16.82
N PHE A 612 15.61 15.40 16.68
CA PHE A 612 16.67 15.80 17.59
C PHE A 612 16.90 17.33 17.57
N VAL A 613 16.94 17.92 16.36
CA VAL A 613 17.03 19.37 16.18
C VAL A 613 15.83 20.10 16.80
N LEU A 614 14.62 19.59 16.57
CA LEU A 614 13.40 20.15 17.19
C LEU A 614 13.45 20.08 18.72
N PHE A 615 13.91 18.98 19.30
CA PHE A 615 14.08 18.87 20.75
C PHE A 615 15.13 19.86 21.27
N LEU A 616 16.22 20.08 20.53
CA LEU A 616 17.19 21.12 20.87
C LEU A 616 16.56 22.53 20.90
N ILE A 617 15.73 22.84 19.91
CA ILE A 617 15.03 24.14 19.83
C ILE A 617 14.01 24.28 20.97
N VAL A 618 13.19 23.24 21.21
CA VAL A 618 12.11 23.23 22.20
C VAL A 618 12.67 23.29 23.63
N PHE A 619 13.62 22.43 23.96
CA PHE A 619 14.13 22.31 25.32
C PHE A 619 15.36 23.15 25.59
N ARG A 620 16.04 23.63 24.55
CA ARG A 620 17.29 24.41 24.63
C ARG A 620 18.37 23.75 25.50
N SER A 621 18.42 22.42 25.46
CA SER A 621 19.34 21.61 26.25
C SER A 621 19.66 20.32 25.51
N ILE A 622 20.93 20.10 25.20
CA ILE A 622 21.41 18.88 24.53
C ILE A 622 21.11 17.65 25.41
N SER A 623 21.32 17.75 26.73
CA SER A 623 21.05 16.64 27.65
C SER A 623 19.58 16.23 27.65
N ILE A 624 18.64 17.19 27.63
CA ILE A 624 17.21 16.88 27.59
C ILE A 624 16.83 16.32 26.21
N ALA A 625 17.39 16.87 25.14
CA ALA A 625 17.13 16.36 23.78
C ALA A 625 17.58 14.90 23.63
N LEU A 626 18.77 14.54 24.08
CA LEU A 626 19.27 13.14 24.06
C LEU A 626 18.40 12.23 24.94
N ILE A 627 18.05 12.65 26.16
CA ILE A 627 17.18 11.89 27.06
C ILE A 627 15.79 11.67 26.42
N ALA A 628 15.28 12.64 25.66
CA ALA A 628 13.99 12.54 25.02
C ALA A 628 14.00 11.62 23.77
N VAL A 629 15.10 11.59 23.00
CA VAL A 629 15.19 10.77 21.78
C VAL A 629 15.26 9.28 22.11
N ILE A 630 16.04 8.87 23.12
CA ILE A 630 16.25 7.45 23.45
C ILE A 630 14.95 6.66 23.64
N PRO A 631 13.97 7.12 24.46
CA PRO A 631 12.69 6.41 24.63
C PRO A 631 11.87 6.31 23.34
N ASN A 632 12.04 7.24 22.40
CA ASN A 632 11.25 7.30 21.18
C ASN A 632 11.82 6.43 20.03
N ILE A 633 13.07 5.97 20.13
CA ILE A 633 13.65 4.96 19.22
C ILE A 633 13.05 3.58 19.48
N LEU A 634 12.81 3.24 20.75
CA LEU A 634 12.42 1.89 21.16
C LEU A 634 11.13 1.36 20.52
N PRO A 635 10.02 2.12 20.46
CA PRO A 635 8.80 1.63 19.82
C PRO A 635 9.01 1.21 18.36
N SER A 636 9.71 2.02 17.57
CA SER A 636 10.00 1.70 16.16
C SER A 636 10.93 0.49 16.03
N LEU A 637 11.94 0.41 16.90
CA LEU A 637 12.85 -0.73 16.93
C LEU A 637 12.13 -2.03 17.32
N ILE A 638 11.19 -1.97 18.29
CA ILE A 638 10.33 -3.08 18.68
C ILE A 638 9.49 -3.57 17.50
N ILE A 639 8.85 -2.65 16.76
CA ILE A 639 8.02 -3.00 15.62
C ILE A 639 8.84 -3.71 14.56
N LEU A 640 9.95 -3.10 14.10
CA LEU A 640 10.80 -3.68 13.07
C LEU A 640 11.40 -5.02 13.50
N GLY A 641 11.76 -5.15 14.79
CA GLY A 641 12.23 -6.40 15.36
C GLY A 641 11.16 -7.49 15.37
N VAL A 642 9.92 -7.15 15.73
CA VAL A 642 8.77 -8.08 15.71
C VAL A 642 8.45 -8.50 14.28
N MET A 643 8.47 -7.58 13.32
CA MET A 643 8.28 -7.89 11.90
C MET A 643 9.31 -8.92 11.42
N GLY A 644 10.61 -8.70 11.71
CA GLY A 644 11.66 -9.63 11.30
C GLY A 644 11.53 -11.01 11.95
N PHE A 645 11.11 -11.11 13.24
CA PHE A 645 10.85 -12.40 13.88
C PHE A 645 9.60 -13.10 13.35
N ALA A 646 8.58 -12.34 12.99
CA ALA A 646 7.32 -12.87 12.44
C ALA A 646 7.42 -13.21 10.95
N GLY A 647 8.55 -12.92 10.29
CA GLY A 647 8.71 -13.07 8.84
C GLY A 647 7.77 -12.17 8.04
N ILE A 648 7.39 -11.01 8.61
CA ILE A 648 6.55 -10.02 7.92
C ILE A 648 7.48 -9.09 7.15
N PRO A 649 7.39 -9.07 5.80
CA PRO A 649 8.28 -8.29 4.97
C PRO A 649 8.02 -6.78 5.10
N LEU A 650 9.01 -5.98 4.71
CA LEU A 650 8.79 -4.58 4.41
C LEU A 650 8.02 -4.47 3.09
N ASP A 651 6.90 -3.81 3.16
CA ASP A 651 6.07 -3.46 2.01
C ASP A 651 5.80 -1.94 1.98
N ILE A 652 5.08 -1.49 0.97
CA ILE A 652 4.77 -0.08 0.73
C ILE A 652 4.06 0.58 1.93
N MET A 653 3.24 -0.17 2.67
CA MET A 653 2.53 0.35 3.85
C MET A 653 3.39 0.27 5.11
N THR A 654 4.08 -0.85 5.32
CA THR A 654 4.86 -1.08 6.54
C THR A 654 6.09 -0.19 6.65
N ILE A 655 6.61 0.29 5.50
CA ILE A 655 7.72 1.27 5.48
C ILE A 655 7.35 2.57 6.21
N THR A 656 6.10 3.01 6.11
CA THR A 656 5.67 4.26 6.74
C THR A 656 5.48 4.13 8.25
N ILE A 657 5.27 2.91 8.77
CA ILE A 657 4.93 2.66 10.18
C ILE A 657 6.00 3.19 11.12
N ALA A 658 7.27 2.95 10.82
CA ALA A 658 8.37 3.37 11.71
C ALA A 658 8.43 4.89 11.86
N ALA A 659 8.35 5.64 10.76
CA ALA A 659 8.37 7.10 10.78
C ALA A 659 7.13 7.69 11.48
N ILE A 660 5.95 7.14 11.21
CA ILE A 660 4.69 7.57 11.83
C ILE A 660 4.68 7.25 13.33
N ALA A 661 5.14 6.06 13.72
CA ALA A 661 5.22 5.64 15.12
C ALA A 661 6.16 6.54 15.93
N ILE A 662 7.29 6.96 15.34
CA ILE A 662 8.19 7.95 15.93
C ILE A 662 7.44 9.26 16.10
N GLY A 663 6.80 9.78 15.04
CA GLY A 663 6.12 11.08 15.04
C GLY A 663 5.02 11.19 16.09
N ILE A 664 4.19 10.15 16.23
CA ILE A 664 3.09 10.13 17.21
C ILE A 664 3.61 9.79 18.62
N GLY A 665 4.63 8.92 18.73
CA GLY A 665 5.19 8.52 20.01
C GLY A 665 5.86 9.66 20.78
N ILE A 666 6.46 10.60 20.06
CA ILE A 666 7.15 11.80 20.60
C ILE A 666 6.22 12.73 21.34
N ASP A 667 4.94 12.78 20.97
CA ASP A 667 3.92 13.54 21.68
C ASP A 667 3.95 13.27 23.19
N ASN A 668 4.05 12.01 23.57
CA ASN A 668 4.13 11.59 24.97
C ASN A 668 5.38 12.16 25.67
N ALA A 669 6.54 12.15 25.02
CA ALA A 669 7.78 12.68 25.60
C ALA A 669 7.72 14.19 25.83
N ILE A 670 7.22 14.95 24.85
CA ILE A 670 7.10 16.42 24.94
C ILE A 670 6.17 16.80 26.09
N HIS A 671 4.99 16.20 26.15
CA HIS A 671 4.02 16.48 27.19
C HIS A 671 4.55 16.09 28.59
N TYR A 672 5.21 14.93 28.70
CA TYR A 672 5.79 14.47 29.97
C TYR A 672 6.91 15.39 30.45
N ILE A 673 7.89 15.71 29.62
CA ILE A 673 9.03 16.57 29.98
C ILE A 673 8.55 17.99 30.32
N SER A 674 7.61 18.54 29.55
CA SER A 674 7.05 19.87 29.80
C SER A 674 6.35 19.93 31.16
N ARG A 675 5.54 18.91 31.51
CA ARG A 675 4.89 18.85 32.82
C ARG A 675 5.90 18.59 33.94
N PHE A 676 6.81 17.65 33.78
CA PHE A 676 7.86 17.36 34.74
C PHE A 676 8.67 18.61 35.09
N LYS A 677 9.05 19.40 34.06
CA LYS A 677 9.72 20.65 34.22
C LYS A 677 8.89 21.66 35.03
N ALA A 678 7.61 21.80 34.72
CA ALA A 678 6.71 22.70 35.46
C ALA A 678 6.60 22.33 36.93
N GLU A 679 6.52 21.03 37.24
CA GLU A 679 6.49 20.55 38.63
C GLU A 679 7.82 20.68 39.35
N LEU A 680 8.96 20.48 38.67
CA LEU A 680 10.30 20.62 39.24
C LEU A 680 10.62 22.07 39.65
N LEU A 681 10.06 23.05 38.93
CA LEU A 681 10.25 24.46 39.24
C LEU A 681 9.54 24.92 40.53
N LEU A 682 8.62 24.10 41.10
CA LEU A 682 7.91 24.43 42.34
C LEU A 682 8.80 24.24 43.58
N ASP A 683 9.53 23.10 43.65
CA ASP A 683 10.27 22.71 44.84
C ASP A 683 11.68 22.14 44.57
N GLY A 684 12.02 21.91 43.31
CA GLY A 684 13.34 21.34 42.91
C GLY A 684 13.51 19.84 43.19
N ASP A 685 12.47 19.16 43.68
CA ASP A 685 12.51 17.71 43.97
C ASP A 685 12.16 16.89 42.71
N PHE A 686 13.15 16.19 42.16
CA PHE A 686 12.99 15.36 40.99
C PHE A 686 12.03 14.16 41.18
N ILE A 687 12.05 13.52 42.37
CA ILE A 687 11.21 12.36 42.65
C ILE A 687 9.76 12.78 42.82
N MET A 688 9.48 13.80 43.61
CA MET A 688 8.14 14.32 43.82
C MET A 688 7.55 14.91 42.55
N SER A 689 8.39 15.57 41.74
CA SER A 689 7.98 16.07 40.40
C SER A 689 7.56 14.93 39.44
N MET A 690 8.27 13.79 39.47
CA MET A 690 7.88 12.60 38.71
C MET A 690 6.52 12.08 39.17
N TYR A 691 6.25 11.90 40.45
CA TYR A 691 4.98 11.46 40.96
C TYR A 691 3.83 12.39 40.58
N ARG A 692 4.04 13.71 40.68
CA ARG A 692 3.05 14.73 40.28
C ARG A 692 2.78 14.68 38.77
N ALA A 693 3.83 14.59 37.95
CA ALA A 693 3.70 14.46 36.48
C ALA A 693 2.91 13.21 36.09
N HIS A 694 3.18 12.05 36.69
CA HIS A 694 2.41 10.82 36.44
C HIS A 694 0.91 11.00 36.80
N ASN A 695 0.61 11.65 37.90
CA ASN A 695 -0.77 11.84 38.36
C ASN A 695 -1.53 12.91 37.54
N SER A 696 -0.85 13.75 36.77
CA SER A 696 -1.46 14.78 35.93
C SER A 696 -1.41 14.37 34.45
N ILE A 697 -0.30 14.64 33.77
CA ILE A 697 -0.16 14.41 32.33
C ILE A 697 -0.15 12.91 31.98
N GLY A 698 0.34 12.05 32.88
CA GLY A 698 0.33 10.59 32.68
C GLY A 698 -1.07 10.03 32.42
N VAL A 699 -2.11 10.61 33.03
CA VAL A 699 -3.51 10.20 32.79
C VAL A 699 -3.92 10.51 31.34
N SER A 700 -3.57 11.70 30.86
CA SER A 700 -3.86 12.10 29.49
C SER A 700 -3.12 11.21 28.48
N MET A 701 -1.82 10.99 28.69
CA MET A 701 -1.00 10.12 27.84
C MET A 701 -1.56 8.67 27.78
N PHE A 702 -1.97 8.12 28.94
CA PHE A 702 -2.56 6.79 28.99
C PHE A 702 -3.88 6.74 28.21
N TYR A 703 -4.74 7.76 28.38
CA TYR A 703 -6.03 7.82 27.68
C TYR A 703 -5.84 7.99 26.18
N THR A 704 -4.98 8.90 25.74
CA THR A 704 -4.73 9.11 24.33
C THR A 704 -4.11 7.88 23.68
N ALA A 705 -3.04 7.30 24.25
CA ALA A 705 -2.39 6.13 23.68
C ALA A 705 -3.32 4.91 23.58
N THR A 706 -4.15 4.67 24.61
CA THR A 706 -5.11 3.55 24.58
C THR A 706 -6.20 3.78 23.54
N THR A 707 -6.73 5.00 23.45
CA THR A 707 -7.78 5.33 22.46
C THR A 707 -7.25 5.26 21.04
N VAL A 708 -6.05 5.78 20.82
CA VAL A 708 -5.35 5.74 19.53
C VAL A 708 -5.03 4.30 19.12
N ALA A 709 -4.52 3.47 20.04
CA ALA A 709 -4.23 2.06 19.77
C ALA A 709 -5.47 1.27 19.37
N ILE A 710 -6.60 1.49 20.07
CA ILE A 710 -7.88 0.84 19.73
C ILE A 710 -8.37 1.34 18.36
N GLY A 711 -8.20 2.63 18.05
CA GLY A 711 -8.54 3.18 16.74
C GLY A 711 -7.76 2.50 15.61
N PHE A 712 -6.46 2.26 15.79
CA PHE A 712 -5.65 1.55 14.79
C PHE A 712 -6.02 0.06 14.66
N LEU A 713 -6.39 -0.60 15.76
CA LEU A 713 -6.81 -2.02 15.70
C LEU A 713 -8.07 -2.25 14.85
N VAL A 714 -8.85 -1.22 14.58
CA VAL A 714 -10.00 -1.30 13.65
C VAL A 714 -9.55 -1.71 12.23
N LEU A 715 -8.34 -1.36 11.82
CA LEU A 715 -7.79 -1.71 10.50
C LEU A 715 -7.62 -3.23 10.28
N ILE A 716 -7.73 -4.04 11.32
CA ILE A 716 -7.77 -5.53 11.21
C ILE A 716 -8.99 -6.00 10.40
N LEU A 717 -10.03 -5.18 10.27
CA LEU A 717 -11.22 -5.49 9.50
C LEU A 717 -10.98 -5.44 7.97
N SER A 718 -9.88 -4.85 7.50
CA SER A 718 -9.54 -4.76 6.08
C SER A 718 -9.44 -6.11 5.40
N ASN A 719 -9.68 -6.14 4.10
CA ASN A 719 -9.33 -7.27 3.22
C ASN A 719 -7.91 -7.15 2.65
N PHE A 720 -7.27 -6.01 2.83
CA PHE A 720 -5.91 -5.70 2.39
C PHE A 720 -4.92 -5.93 3.54
N ILE A 721 -4.06 -6.94 3.42
CA ILE A 721 -3.14 -7.39 4.47
C ILE A 721 -2.18 -6.29 4.96
N PRO A 722 -1.59 -5.42 4.09
CA PRO A 722 -0.74 -4.34 4.55
C PRO A 722 -1.45 -3.36 5.50
N SER A 723 -2.73 -3.06 5.27
CA SER A 723 -3.55 -2.24 6.19
C SER A 723 -3.73 -2.92 7.55
N ILE A 724 -3.90 -4.23 7.58
CA ILE A 724 -4.00 -5.00 8.84
C ILE A 724 -2.69 -4.89 9.63
N TYR A 725 -1.54 -5.11 8.98
CA TYR A 725 -0.23 -4.98 9.62
C TYR A 725 0.01 -3.55 10.11
N PHE A 726 -0.33 -2.56 9.29
CA PHE A 726 -0.26 -1.16 9.69
C PHE A 726 -1.04 -0.91 10.99
N GLY A 727 -2.29 -1.37 11.08
CA GLY A 727 -3.14 -1.22 12.26
C GLY A 727 -2.55 -1.89 13.51
N ILE A 728 -2.11 -3.13 13.39
CA ILE A 728 -1.53 -3.90 14.50
C ILE A 728 -0.25 -3.25 15.01
N PHE A 729 0.68 -2.92 14.10
CA PHE A 729 1.98 -2.36 14.48
C PHE A 729 1.86 -0.95 15.03
N MET A 730 0.96 -0.13 14.48
CA MET A 730 0.68 1.20 15.05
C MET A 730 0.08 1.10 16.45
N ALA A 731 -0.79 0.14 16.73
CA ALA A 731 -1.31 -0.09 18.07
C ALA A 731 -0.20 -0.53 19.04
N ILE A 732 0.69 -1.45 18.62
CA ILE A 732 1.87 -1.86 19.40
C ILE A 732 2.79 -0.64 19.65
N ALA A 733 3.02 0.20 18.64
CA ALA A 733 3.82 1.42 18.76
C ALA A 733 3.26 2.35 19.84
N MET A 734 1.97 2.63 19.79
CA MET A 734 1.31 3.56 20.73
C MET A 734 1.37 3.05 22.16
N LEU A 735 1.10 1.76 22.39
CA LEU A 735 1.15 1.14 23.71
C LEU A 735 2.59 1.06 24.24
N SER A 736 3.55 0.69 23.40
CA SER A 736 4.97 0.65 23.78
C SER A 736 5.50 2.06 24.06
N ALA A 737 5.15 3.05 23.26
CA ALA A 737 5.56 4.44 23.45
C ALA A 737 5.09 5.01 24.80
N VAL A 738 3.83 4.78 25.19
CA VAL A 738 3.35 5.27 26.49
C VAL A 738 4.02 4.55 27.67
N ILE A 739 4.26 3.23 27.57
CA ILE A 739 4.95 2.46 28.59
C ILE A 739 6.38 2.99 28.75
N VAL A 740 7.11 3.15 27.66
CA VAL A 740 8.49 3.63 27.64
C VAL A 740 8.57 5.05 28.20
N ASN A 741 7.66 5.96 27.79
CA ASN A 741 7.63 7.34 28.25
C ASN A 741 7.14 7.51 29.71
N LEU A 742 6.43 6.53 30.28
CA LEU A 742 6.03 6.53 31.69
C LEU A 742 6.97 5.70 32.59
N THR A 743 7.98 5.03 32.04
CA THR A 743 8.94 4.22 32.85
C THR A 743 10.39 4.59 32.59
N LEU A 744 10.87 4.43 31.35
CA LEU A 744 12.25 4.70 30.97
C LEU A 744 12.59 6.20 31.01
N LEU A 745 11.76 7.04 30.39
CA LEU A 745 11.99 8.49 30.33
C LEU A 745 12.11 9.12 31.73
N PRO A 746 11.17 8.88 32.68
CA PRO A 746 11.32 9.37 34.05
C PRO A 746 12.62 8.88 34.70
N LYS A 747 12.97 7.62 34.50
CA LYS A 747 14.21 7.06 35.08
C LYS A 747 15.47 7.74 34.56
N LEU A 748 15.52 8.02 33.24
CA LEU A 748 16.63 8.77 32.64
C LEU A 748 16.70 10.20 33.20
N LEU A 749 15.57 10.88 33.39
CA LEU A 749 15.50 12.21 34.02
C LEU A 749 16.00 12.17 35.47
N LEU A 750 15.68 11.12 36.25
CA LEU A 750 16.15 10.97 37.64
C LEU A 750 17.65 10.67 37.73
N ILE A 751 18.23 9.95 36.77
CA ILE A 751 19.67 9.64 36.74
C ILE A 751 20.49 10.83 36.31
N PHE A 752 20.15 11.41 35.16
CA PHE A 752 20.99 12.48 34.59
C PHE A 752 20.71 13.86 35.18
N LYS A 753 19.59 14.06 35.86
CA LYS A 753 19.20 15.32 36.54
C LYS A 753 19.54 16.57 35.70
N PRO A 754 19.06 16.68 34.44
CA PRO A 754 19.45 17.77 33.56
C PRO A 754 19.02 19.12 34.12
N ARG A 755 19.85 20.16 33.89
CA ARG A 755 19.52 21.55 34.29
C ARG A 755 18.30 22.01 33.48
N MET A 756 17.20 22.33 34.17
CA MET A 756 15.97 22.84 33.56
C MET A 756 15.87 24.36 33.78
N SER A 757 16.12 25.14 32.72
CA SER A 757 16.09 26.61 32.79
C SER A 757 14.66 27.16 32.99
N LYS A 758 14.52 28.28 33.79
CA LYS A 758 13.26 29.00 34.00
C LYS A 758 12.72 29.71 32.76
N LYS A 759 13.53 29.92 31.72
CA LYS A 759 13.23 30.85 30.60
C LYS A 759 12.32 30.32 29.47
N VAL A 760 11.71 29.13 29.56
CA VAL A 760 10.95 28.51 28.45
C VAL A 760 9.59 27.93 28.91
N LEU A 761 8.83 28.68 29.68
CA LEU A 761 7.41 28.39 29.93
C LEU A 761 6.54 29.54 29.44
#